data_3179c470215d1203f39e372472ef2a90
#
_entry.id   3179c470215d1203f39e372472ef2a90
#
_cell.length_a   1.000
_cell.length_b   1.000
_cell.length_c   1.000
_cell.angle_alpha   90.00
_cell.angle_beta   90.00
_cell.angle_gamma   90.00
#
_symmetry.space_group_name_H-M   'P 1'
#
loop_
_entity.id
_entity.type
_entity.pdbx_description
1 polymer ?
#
loop_
_entity_poly.entity_id
_entity_poly.type
_entity_poly.pdbx_seq_one_letter_code
_entity_poly.pdbx_strand_id
1 'polypeptide(L)'
;MLKISFKSKSILLLSAIIIAGCSRKKDSFVNRNFHAVTTEYNTLYNGYNALEQGRTDLNSNYKDNYWNILPIERMTITDEIVLPGQSTNDNFTKAEEKAIKAIQKHGMNIKGKEKNPQIDEAYLLLGKARYFDQRFVPSMEAFNYILYKYPASDKINQARIWREKTNLRLENDELAITNLKRLLFQEDLKGQDLADATSTLAQAYINTQSLDSAITQLEIASNATKSNDELGRYKFIQGQLYNALEKTDSANYAFDKVIELNRKTPRIYMISAQMEKAKNFDFEKGNKLEFLELLTSMEENRENRPFLDKIYYQIAEYHKVNKSDTIAAKYYNKSLKTGSQDKFLNAMSYQNLGNMNFDDTKYKNAGAYYDSTMLNLKENSKLFRAIKRKRDNLDDVIFYEDVAVRNDSILNLVNMTAEERLVYFSTYTTKLKEKAEVLKEQAESAKLIAQQTSKNNKANTNQRENTNNTSTFYFYNPVTVAFGKNEFLQNWGERQLQDNWRWANKGSGNTTQANIQDALVEAEENELFNPEFYISKIPVEKKAIDSLVKDRNFAYYQLGLIYKEKFQEYYLAKDKLLALLKNNPEERLILPSKYNLYKIYELLGLNGEADIAKNDIIAKYPDSRYASILMNPNADLGEDENSPENIYATLYKKFENQEYANVIEQCDIYITQFEGEKIVPKFEFLKAVAKARLYGFESYNESINYIALNYPNSPEGKKAEDMMENVMPLLSKNEFQSNDASKQFKAIYQFTDAQDEEIEEFVNKLNEAITKIDYFELSTSKDMYNENTIFIVVHGLKSIQAANGFGEFLKEKKQNINREHFGISSQNYQIVQIHKNLESYLKSL
;
A
#
# COMPACT_ATOMS: atom_id res chain seq x y z
N MET A 1 12.43 5.93 -89.18
CA MET A 1 12.76 4.96 -88.16
C MET A 1 13.61 5.54 -87.08
N LEU A 2 13.04 5.84 -85.93
CA LEU A 2 13.77 6.39 -84.76
C LEU A 2 14.71 5.31 -84.24
N LYS A 3 16.00 5.50 -84.33
CA LYS A 3 17.03 4.67 -83.67
C LYS A 3 16.96 4.95 -82.15
N ILE A 4 16.19 4.11 -81.36
CA ILE A 4 16.20 4.13 -79.97
C ILE A 4 17.59 3.77 -79.47
N SER A 5 18.28 4.71 -78.69
CA SER A 5 19.61 4.54 -78.17
C SER A 5 19.67 3.28 -77.24
N PHE A 6 20.83 2.59 -77.23
CA PHE A 6 21.05 1.40 -76.40
C PHE A 6 20.74 1.65 -74.92
N LYS A 7 20.95 2.87 -74.39
CA LYS A 7 20.58 3.29 -73.04
C LYS A 7 19.04 3.31 -72.83
N SER A 8 18.29 3.73 -73.86
CA SER A 8 16.84 3.75 -73.86
C SER A 8 16.24 2.32 -73.88
N LYS A 9 16.85 1.38 -74.62
CA LYS A 9 16.47 -0.04 -74.65
C LYS A 9 16.76 -0.74 -73.25
N SER A 10 17.87 -0.39 -72.62
CA SER A 10 18.20 -0.90 -71.30
C SER A 10 17.25 -0.37 -70.25
N ILE A 11 16.83 0.90 -70.31
CA ILE A 11 15.84 1.45 -69.40
C ILE A 11 14.46 0.84 -69.63
N LEU A 12 14.07 0.62 -70.87
CA LEU A 12 12.82 -0.07 -71.26
C LEU A 12 12.81 -1.52 -70.77
N LEU A 13 13.94 -2.23 -70.87
CA LEU A 13 14.09 -3.60 -70.36
C LEU A 13 14.02 -3.64 -68.83
N LEU A 14 14.66 -2.69 -68.19
CA LEU A 14 14.63 -2.56 -66.71
C LEU A 14 13.23 -2.25 -66.22
N SER A 15 12.50 -1.35 -66.88
CA SER A 15 11.10 -1.01 -66.56
C SER A 15 10.14 -2.20 -66.85
N ALA A 16 10.36 -2.98 -67.88
CA ALA A 16 9.61 -4.20 -68.16
C ALA A 16 9.84 -5.32 -67.14
N ILE A 17 11.05 -5.45 -66.62
CA ILE A 17 11.40 -6.38 -65.55
C ILE A 17 10.72 -5.97 -64.24
N ILE A 18 10.67 -4.65 -63.91
CA ILE A 18 10.01 -4.12 -62.71
C ILE A 18 8.49 -4.40 -62.79
N ILE A 19 7.83 -4.18 -63.95
CA ILE A 19 6.41 -4.43 -64.15
C ILE A 19 6.08 -5.94 -64.11
N ALA A 20 6.97 -6.81 -64.62
CA ALA A 20 6.82 -8.27 -64.56
C ALA A 20 7.01 -8.85 -63.14
N GLY A 21 7.76 -8.16 -62.28
CA GLY A 21 8.01 -8.51 -60.87
C GLY A 21 6.88 -8.27 -59.88
N CYS A 22 5.80 -7.56 -60.30
CA CYS A 22 4.72 -7.15 -59.40
C CYS A 22 3.64 -8.20 -59.13
N SER A 23 3.67 -9.39 -59.77
CA SER A 23 2.60 -10.39 -59.63
C SER A 23 2.83 -11.37 -58.50
N ARG A 24 2.00 -11.32 -57.44
CA ARG A 24 1.98 -12.29 -56.32
C ARG A 24 1.49 -13.69 -56.70
N LYS A 25 0.82 -13.85 -57.82
CA LYS A 25 0.19 -15.10 -58.24
C LYS A 25 1.10 -15.99 -59.15
N LYS A 26 2.23 -15.45 -59.62
CA LYS A 26 3.16 -16.15 -60.50
C LYS A 26 4.42 -16.59 -59.75
N ASP A 27 4.68 -17.88 -59.69
CA ASP A 27 5.89 -18.43 -59.06
C ASP A 27 7.07 -18.36 -60.05
N SER A 28 7.64 -17.17 -60.23
CA SER A 28 8.85 -16.93 -61.01
C SER A 28 9.97 -16.39 -60.12
N PHE A 29 11.21 -16.63 -60.52
CA PHE A 29 12.39 -16.12 -59.78
C PHE A 29 12.35 -14.62 -59.60
N VAL A 30 11.96 -13.84 -60.62
CA VAL A 30 11.88 -12.39 -60.58
C VAL A 30 10.81 -11.95 -59.60
N ASN A 31 9.63 -12.56 -59.61
CA ASN A 31 8.54 -12.19 -58.69
C ASN A 31 8.91 -12.50 -57.23
N ARG A 32 9.47 -13.69 -56.97
CA ARG A 32 9.90 -14.07 -55.63
C ARG A 32 10.92 -13.09 -55.05
N ASN A 33 11.98 -12.80 -55.83
CA ASN A 33 13.02 -11.87 -55.36
C ASN A 33 12.49 -10.42 -55.23
N PHE A 34 11.64 -9.97 -56.15
CA PHE A 34 11.03 -8.63 -56.03
C PHE A 34 10.24 -8.50 -54.74
N HIS A 35 9.38 -9.45 -54.42
CA HIS A 35 8.58 -9.43 -53.22
C HIS A 35 9.44 -9.62 -51.97
N ALA A 36 10.42 -10.52 -51.98
CA ALA A 36 11.32 -10.74 -50.86
C ALA A 36 12.12 -9.46 -50.51
N VAL A 37 12.83 -8.88 -51.50
CA VAL A 37 13.64 -7.66 -51.28
C VAL A 37 12.78 -6.47 -50.85
N THR A 38 11.60 -6.27 -51.48
CA THR A 38 10.70 -5.19 -51.09
C THR A 38 10.13 -5.39 -49.67
N THR A 39 9.87 -6.63 -49.29
CA THR A 39 9.43 -6.94 -47.94
C THR A 39 10.52 -6.64 -46.93
N GLU A 40 11.72 -7.15 -47.14
CA GLU A 40 12.85 -7.03 -46.21
C GLU A 40 13.30 -5.57 -46.04
N TYR A 41 13.75 -4.96 -47.13
CA TYR A 41 14.46 -3.65 -47.06
C TYR A 41 13.54 -2.42 -47.03
N ASN A 42 12.25 -2.56 -47.32
CA ASN A 42 11.30 -1.45 -47.25
C ASN A 42 10.26 -1.65 -46.13
N THR A 43 9.57 -2.78 -46.13
CA THR A 43 8.41 -2.94 -45.23
C THR A 43 8.84 -3.36 -43.83
N LEU A 44 9.62 -4.45 -43.74
CA LEU A 44 10.06 -4.96 -42.44
C LEU A 44 11.09 -4.08 -41.81
N TYR A 45 12.07 -3.54 -42.55
CA TYR A 45 13.02 -2.59 -42.00
C TYR A 45 12.35 -1.40 -41.32
N ASN A 46 11.36 -0.75 -41.97
CA ASN A 46 10.62 0.35 -41.36
C ASN A 46 9.74 -0.11 -40.19
N GLY A 47 9.23 -1.33 -40.22
CA GLY A 47 8.45 -1.92 -39.15
C GLY A 47 9.29 -2.19 -37.90
N TYR A 48 10.48 -2.75 -38.08
CA TYR A 48 11.41 -2.97 -36.96
C TYR A 48 11.96 -1.66 -36.37
N ASN A 49 12.23 -0.68 -37.20
CA ASN A 49 12.64 0.65 -36.72
C ASN A 49 11.52 1.28 -35.85
N ALA A 50 10.26 1.16 -36.26
CA ALA A 50 9.14 1.61 -35.45
C ALA A 50 9.01 0.80 -34.14
N LEU A 51 9.16 -0.52 -34.21
CA LEU A 51 9.13 -1.38 -33.03
C LEU A 51 10.22 -0.98 -32.01
N GLU A 52 11.46 -0.78 -32.47
CA GLU A 52 12.58 -0.39 -31.61
C GLU A 52 12.38 1.02 -31.02
N GLN A 53 11.82 1.94 -31.80
CA GLN A 53 11.46 3.26 -31.27
C GLN A 53 10.42 3.14 -30.15
N GLY A 54 9.35 2.37 -30.38
CA GLY A 54 8.33 2.12 -29.36
C GLY A 54 8.88 1.44 -28.09
N ARG A 55 9.81 0.49 -28.24
CA ARG A 55 10.51 -0.15 -27.11
C ARG A 55 11.40 0.84 -26.35
N THR A 56 12.07 1.73 -27.07
CA THR A 56 12.90 2.78 -26.48
C THR A 56 12.03 3.74 -25.65
N ASP A 57 10.89 4.17 -26.21
CA ASP A 57 9.91 5.02 -25.53
C ASP A 57 9.37 4.32 -24.28
N LEU A 58 9.02 3.04 -24.38
CA LEU A 58 8.53 2.24 -23.25
C LEU A 58 9.59 2.11 -22.15
N ASN A 59 10.82 1.78 -22.50
CA ASN A 59 11.93 1.64 -21.56
C ASN A 59 12.29 2.96 -20.88
N SER A 60 12.21 4.10 -21.61
CA SER A 60 12.54 5.42 -21.06
C SER A 60 11.50 5.93 -20.06
N ASN A 61 10.23 5.51 -20.24
CA ASN A 61 9.11 5.87 -19.37
C ASN A 61 8.94 4.92 -18.19
N TYR A 62 9.52 3.72 -18.26
CA TYR A 62 9.41 2.72 -17.21
C TYR A 62 10.25 3.11 -15.99
N LYS A 63 9.61 3.11 -14.81
CA LYS A 63 10.27 3.38 -13.52
C LYS A 63 10.41 2.09 -12.75
N ASP A 64 11.63 1.60 -12.62
CA ASP A 64 11.95 0.43 -11.80
C ASP A 64 11.70 0.71 -10.31
N ASN A 65 11.04 -0.23 -9.64
CA ASN A 65 10.92 -0.23 -8.19
C ASN A 65 12.00 -1.15 -7.59
N TYR A 66 13.11 -0.55 -7.18
CA TYR A 66 14.27 -1.26 -6.61
C TYR A 66 14.02 -1.84 -5.21
N TRP A 67 12.87 -1.57 -4.60
CA TRP A 67 12.47 -2.18 -3.34
C TRP A 67 11.91 -3.60 -3.49
N ASN A 68 11.50 -3.95 -4.70
CA ASN A 68 11.01 -5.27 -5.07
C ASN A 68 12.01 -5.97 -6.00
N ILE A 69 11.90 -7.29 -6.16
CA ILE A 69 12.61 -8.00 -7.21
C ILE A 69 12.18 -7.40 -8.55
N LEU A 70 13.16 -6.92 -9.32
CA LEU A 70 12.88 -6.30 -10.61
C LEU A 70 12.32 -7.33 -11.59
N PRO A 71 11.34 -6.98 -12.43
CA PRO A 71 10.93 -7.82 -13.54
C PRO A 71 12.05 -7.84 -14.58
N ILE A 72 12.18 -8.96 -15.30
CA ILE A 72 13.20 -9.09 -16.35
C ILE A 72 12.94 -8.11 -17.48
N GLU A 73 11.70 -7.94 -17.87
CA GLU A 73 11.28 -7.01 -18.93
C GLU A 73 10.59 -5.76 -18.36
N ARG A 74 11.01 -4.58 -18.82
CA ARG A 74 10.47 -3.28 -18.40
C ARG A 74 9.14 -3.01 -19.11
N MET A 75 8.05 -3.49 -18.56
CA MET A 75 6.70 -3.21 -19.08
C MET A 75 5.68 -3.23 -17.94
N THR A 76 4.97 -2.12 -17.76
CA THR A 76 3.81 -2.05 -16.87
C THR A 76 2.59 -2.55 -17.63
N ILE A 77 1.90 -3.54 -17.06
CA ILE A 77 0.62 -4.01 -17.61
C ILE A 77 -0.46 -3.05 -17.11
N THR A 78 -1.33 -2.60 -18.02
CA THR A 78 -2.52 -1.83 -17.67
C THR A 78 -3.70 -2.79 -17.51
N ASP A 79 -4.50 -2.58 -16.45
CA ASP A 79 -5.72 -3.37 -16.22
C ASP A 79 -6.83 -3.04 -17.23
N GLU A 80 -6.64 -1.99 -18.02
CA GLU A 80 -7.57 -1.60 -19.09
C GLU A 80 -7.42 -2.52 -20.30
N ILE A 81 -8.54 -3.09 -20.73
CA ILE A 81 -8.60 -3.90 -21.97
C ILE A 81 -8.38 -2.98 -23.15
N VAL A 82 -7.24 -3.10 -23.82
CA VAL A 82 -6.95 -2.37 -25.06
C VAL A 82 -7.79 -2.96 -26.19
N LEU A 83 -8.82 -2.23 -26.61
CA LEU A 83 -9.72 -2.64 -27.69
C LEU A 83 -9.03 -2.57 -29.06
N PRO A 84 -9.47 -3.37 -30.04
CA PRO A 84 -8.96 -3.29 -31.40
C PRO A 84 -9.12 -1.85 -31.95
N GLY A 85 -8.00 -1.24 -32.36
CA GLY A 85 -7.95 0.13 -32.85
C GLY A 85 -7.56 1.19 -31.82
N GLN A 86 -7.44 0.83 -30.55
CA GLN A 86 -6.76 1.62 -29.51
C GLN A 86 -5.31 1.13 -29.40
N SER A 87 -4.37 2.04 -29.30
CA SER A 87 -2.95 1.72 -29.18
C SER A 87 -2.36 2.48 -27.99
N THR A 88 -1.46 1.82 -27.26
CA THR A 88 -0.70 2.44 -26.18
C THR A 88 0.43 3.32 -26.70
N ASN A 89 0.93 3.05 -27.91
CA ASN A 89 2.01 3.78 -28.56
C ASN A 89 1.90 3.70 -30.09
N ASP A 90 1.86 4.85 -30.76
CA ASP A 90 1.76 4.96 -32.23
C ASP A 90 2.86 4.19 -32.95
N ASN A 91 4.03 4.01 -32.37
CA ASN A 91 5.12 3.28 -32.98
C ASN A 91 4.81 1.78 -33.09
N PHE A 92 4.10 1.20 -32.11
CA PHE A 92 3.66 -0.20 -32.20
C PHE A 92 2.56 -0.38 -33.25
N THR A 93 1.65 0.57 -33.38
CA THR A 93 0.67 0.61 -34.46
C THR A 93 1.34 0.66 -35.84
N LYS A 94 2.33 1.54 -36.03
CA LYS A 94 3.10 1.61 -37.27
C LYS A 94 3.84 0.32 -37.57
N ALA A 95 4.42 -0.34 -36.56
CA ALA A 95 5.09 -1.64 -36.72
C ALA A 95 4.08 -2.72 -37.17
N GLU A 96 2.89 -2.77 -36.57
CA GLU A 96 1.81 -3.68 -36.94
C GLU A 96 1.33 -3.42 -38.36
N GLU A 97 1.06 -2.16 -38.73
CA GLU A 97 0.67 -1.78 -40.10
C GLU A 97 1.70 -2.24 -41.15
N LYS A 98 2.99 -2.08 -40.83
CA LYS A 98 4.05 -2.56 -41.76
C LYS A 98 4.07 -4.08 -41.85
N ALA A 99 3.92 -4.80 -40.76
CA ALA A 99 3.81 -6.25 -40.76
C ALA A 99 2.59 -6.73 -41.57
N ILE A 100 1.42 -6.15 -41.36
CA ILE A 100 0.19 -6.43 -42.09
C ILE A 100 0.39 -6.12 -43.60
N LYS A 101 1.00 -4.97 -43.93
CA LYS A 101 1.31 -4.62 -45.32
C LYS A 101 2.23 -5.63 -45.97
N ALA A 102 3.26 -6.15 -45.28
CA ALA A 102 4.13 -7.20 -45.79
C ALA A 102 3.32 -8.46 -46.10
N ILE A 103 2.50 -8.93 -45.18
CA ILE A 103 1.67 -10.13 -45.34
C ILE A 103 0.66 -9.95 -46.48
N GLN A 104 -0.07 -8.83 -46.50
CA GLN A 104 -1.15 -8.62 -47.45
C GLN A 104 -0.67 -8.28 -48.89
N LYS A 105 0.39 -7.44 -49.00
CA LYS A 105 0.86 -6.96 -50.30
C LYS A 105 1.97 -7.80 -50.92
N HIS A 106 2.75 -8.50 -50.11
CA HIS A 106 3.92 -9.23 -50.56
C HIS A 106 3.86 -10.75 -50.30
N GLY A 107 2.84 -11.25 -49.58
CA GLY A 107 2.60 -12.68 -49.43
C GLY A 107 2.33 -13.35 -50.76
N MET A 108 3.03 -14.46 -51.05
CA MET A 108 2.98 -15.24 -52.27
C MET A 108 2.52 -16.67 -51.97
N ASN A 109 1.32 -16.86 -51.43
CA ASN A 109 0.78 -18.21 -51.20
C ASN A 109 0.31 -18.80 -52.52
N ILE A 110 1.13 -19.68 -53.09
CA ILE A 110 0.88 -20.38 -54.35
C ILE A 110 0.73 -21.87 -54.08
N LYS A 111 -0.44 -22.41 -54.40
CA LYS A 111 -0.79 -23.85 -54.18
C LYS A 111 -0.59 -24.25 -52.69
N GLY A 112 -0.96 -23.38 -51.76
CA GLY A 112 -0.87 -23.65 -50.33
C GLY A 112 0.52 -23.46 -49.69
N LYS A 113 1.55 -23.10 -50.50
CA LYS A 113 2.92 -22.87 -50.04
C LYS A 113 3.28 -21.40 -50.19
N GLU A 114 3.81 -20.79 -49.12
CA GLU A 114 4.38 -19.45 -49.21
C GLU A 114 5.70 -19.49 -49.99
N LYS A 115 5.86 -18.52 -50.90
CA LYS A 115 7.03 -18.39 -51.77
C LYS A 115 7.90 -17.20 -51.46
N ASN A 116 7.38 -16.25 -50.68
CA ASN A 116 8.18 -15.16 -50.14
C ASN A 116 8.80 -15.58 -48.82
N PRO A 117 10.13 -15.71 -48.73
CA PRO A 117 10.81 -16.17 -47.50
C PRO A 117 10.75 -15.21 -46.32
N GLN A 118 10.22 -13.99 -46.52
CA GLN A 118 10.18 -12.95 -45.51
C GLN A 118 8.84 -12.88 -44.78
N ILE A 119 7.88 -13.75 -45.08
CA ILE A 119 6.53 -13.64 -44.49
C ILE A 119 6.46 -14.19 -43.06
N ASP A 120 7.23 -15.19 -42.73
CA ASP A 120 7.40 -15.68 -41.37
C ASP A 120 7.96 -14.58 -40.45
N GLU A 121 8.95 -13.82 -40.92
CA GLU A 121 9.48 -12.65 -40.19
C GLU A 121 8.44 -11.53 -40.08
N ALA A 122 7.57 -11.34 -41.07
CA ALA A 122 6.46 -10.41 -40.99
C ALA A 122 5.45 -10.80 -39.89
N TYR A 123 5.15 -12.08 -39.73
CA TYR A 123 4.33 -12.56 -38.62
C TYR A 123 5.04 -12.43 -37.27
N LEU A 124 6.36 -12.63 -37.22
CA LEU A 124 7.15 -12.39 -36.00
C LEU A 124 7.09 -10.92 -35.58
N LEU A 125 7.26 -9.98 -36.51
CA LEU A 125 7.11 -8.55 -36.26
C LEU A 125 5.68 -8.20 -35.80
N LEU A 126 4.67 -8.79 -36.43
CA LEU A 126 3.26 -8.63 -36.07
C LEU A 126 3.01 -9.05 -34.62
N GLY A 127 3.49 -10.24 -34.25
CA GLY A 127 3.36 -10.75 -32.89
C GLY A 127 4.06 -9.86 -31.87
N LYS A 128 5.31 -9.42 -32.15
CA LYS A 128 6.06 -8.53 -31.26
C LYS A 128 5.39 -7.16 -31.12
N ALA A 129 4.87 -6.56 -32.19
CA ALA A 129 4.18 -5.28 -32.14
C ALA A 129 2.92 -5.36 -31.26
N ARG A 130 2.13 -6.40 -31.43
CA ARG A 130 0.93 -6.66 -30.61
C ARG A 130 1.26 -6.95 -29.14
N TYR A 131 2.38 -7.65 -28.87
CA TYR A 131 2.85 -7.94 -27.52
C TYR A 131 3.16 -6.65 -26.75
N PHE A 132 3.96 -5.75 -27.35
CA PHE A 132 4.30 -4.50 -26.70
C PHE A 132 3.12 -3.51 -26.61
N ASP A 133 2.14 -3.67 -27.49
CA ASP A 133 0.86 -2.95 -27.42
C ASP A 133 -0.15 -3.62 -26.46
N GLN A 134 0.30 -4.60 -25.66
CA GLN A 134 -0.45 -5.32 -24.63
C GLN A 134 -1.67 -6.13 -25.16
N ARG A 135 -1.73 -6.38 -26.44
CA ARG A 135 -2.75 -7.25 -27.09
C ARG A 135 -2.23 -8.69 -27.15
N PHE A 136 -2.17 -9.36 -25.97
CA PHE A 136 -1.49 -10.63 -25.81
C PHE A 136 -2.14 -11.78 -26.58
N VAL A 137 -3.48 -11.88 -26.63
CA VAL A 137 -4.16 -12.93 -27.38
C VAL A 137 -3.90 -12.84 -28.89
N PRO A 138 -4.10 -11.68 -29.58
CA PRO A 138 -3.72 -11.49 -30.96
C PRO A 138 -2.21 -11.67 -31.25
N SER A 139 -1.35 -11.39 -30.26
CA SER A 139 0.09 -11.65 -30.34
C SER A 139 0.38 -13.15 -30.36
N MET A 140 -0.25 -13.91 -29.48
CA MET A 140 -0.18 -15.37 -29.40
C MET A 140 -0.58 -16.03 -30.71
N GLU A 141 -1.66 -15.56 -31.34
CA GLU A 141 -2.12 -16.05 -32.65
C GLU A 141 -1.05 -15.90 -33.74
N ALA A 142 -0.36 -14.75 -33.79
CA ALA A 142 0.69 -14.50 -34.77
C ALA A 142 1.88 -15.46 -34.59
N PHE A 143 2.32 -15.72 -33.36
CA PHE A 143 3.39 -16.68 -33.10
C PHE A 143 2.96 -18.11 -33.39
N ASN A 144 1.77 -18.52 -32.97
CA ASN A 144 1.23 -19.85 -33.30
C ASN A 144 1.10 -20.07 -34.81
N TYR A 145 0.76 -19.01 -35.59
CA TYR A 145 0.70 -19.10 -37.02
C TYR A 145 2.08 -19.47 -37.63
N ILE A 146 3.18 -18.86 -37.15
CA ILE A 146 4.54 -19.23 -37.58
C ILE A 146 4.81 -20.70 -37.26
N LEU A 147 4.54 -21.14 -36.06
CA LEU A 147 4.81 -22.52 -35.61
C LEU A 147 4.06 -23.56 -36.41
N TYR A 148 2.83 -23.24 -36.82
CA TYR A 148 2.00 -24.15 -37.63
C TYR A 148 2.34 -24.09 -39.10
N LYS A 149 2.50 -22.89 -39.68
CA LYS A 149 2.58 -22.70 -41.15
C LYS A 149 4.00 -22.72 -41.68
N TYR A 150 4.97 -22.34 -40.85
CA TYR A 150 6.39 -22.22 -41.23
C TYR A 150 7.32 -23.01 -40.31
N PRO A 151 7.13 -24.34 -40.14
CA PRO A 151 7.92 -25.17 -39.23
C PRO A 151 9.41 -25.25 -39.56
N ALA A 152 9.80 -24.93 -40.80
CA ALA A 152 11.20 -24.88 -41.23
C ALA A 152 11.79 -23.44 -41.26
N SER A 153 11.11 -22.47 -40.65
CA SER A 153 11.58 -21.10 -40.55
C SER A 153 12.84 -20.99 -39.66
N ASP A 154 13.79 -20.16 -40.08
CA ASP A 154 14.94 -19.81 -39.24
C ASP A 154 14.53 -18.95 -38.02
N LYS A 155 13.31 -18.38 -37.99
CA LYS A 155 12.71 -17.62 -36.88
C LYS A 155 11.89 -18.49 -35.93
N ILE A 156 11.85 -19.82 -36.16
CA ILE A 156 10.99 -20.73 -35.38
C ILE A 156 11.26 -20.69 -33.89
N ASN A 157 12.53 -20.61 -33.46
CA ASN A 157 12.91 -20.56 -32.06
C ASN A 157 12.55 -19.21 -31.43
N GLN A 158 12.72 -18.11 -32.16
CA GLN A 158 12.23 -16.81 -31.71
C GLN A 158 10.71 -16.80 -31.52
N ALA A 159 9.96 -17.37 -32.46
CA ALA A 159 8.50 -17.48 -32.34
C ALA A 159 8.09 -18.32 -31.11
N ARG A 160 8.81 -19.43 -30.84
CA ARG A 160 8.59 -20.22 -29.60
C ARG A 160 8.86 -19.40 -28.36
N ILE A 161 9.99 -18.69 -28.27
CA ILE A 161 10.36 -17.86 -27.10
C ILE A 161 9.32 -16.75 -26.88
N TRP A 162 8.95 -16.03 -27.93
CA TRP A 162 7.98 -14.94 -27.83
C TRP A 162 6.58 -15.42 -27.47
N ARG A 163 6.20 -16.62 -27.93
CA ARG A 163 4.97 -17.27 -27.48
C ARG A 163 4.99 -17.50 -25.98
N GLU A 164 6.10 -17.98 -25.42
CA GLU A 164 6.20 -18.22 -23.97
C GLU A 164 6.30 -16.91 -23.19
N LYS A 165 6.95 -15.87 -23.72
CA LYS A 165 6.85 -14.52 -23.15
C LYS A 165 5.38 -14.05 -23.05
N THR A 166 4.59 -14.37 -24.08
CA THR A 166 3.16 -14.03 -24.08
C THR A 166 2.36 -14.88 -23.08
N ASN A 167 2.71 -16.17 -22.92
CA ASN A 167 2.12 -17.03 -21.90
C ASN A 167 2.34 -16.47 -20.48
N LEU A 168 3.54 -15.94 -20.17
CA LEU A 168 3.79 -15.29 -18.86
C LEU A 168 2.88 -14.08 -18.63
N ARG A 169 2.58 -13.30 -19.68
CA ARG A 169 1.65 -12.15 -19.56
C ARG A 169 0.19 -12.58 -19.38
N LEU A 170 -0.13 -13.82 -19.77
CA LEU A 170 -1.43 -14.44 -19.57
C LEU A 170 -1.47 -15.33 -18.32
N GLU A 171 -0.49 -15.20 -17.42
CA GLU A 171 -0.36 -15.95 -16.15
C GLU A 171 -0.26 -17.48 -16.33
N ASN A 172 0.18 -17.95 -17.50
CA ASN A 172 0.38 -19.37 -17.79
C ASN A 172 1.84 -19.80 -17.50
N ASP A 173 2.35 -19.51 -16.31
CA ASP A 173 3.76 -19.68 -15.92
C ASP A 173 4.23 -21.15 -16.04
N GLU A 174 3.48 -22.10 -15.54
CA GLU A 174 3.82 -23.54 -15.59
C GLU A 174 3.90 -24.10 -17.02
N LEU A 175 3.01 -23.62 -17.90
CA LEU A 175 3.06 -23.96 -19.32
C LEU A 175 4.32 -23.41 -19.98
N ALA A 176 4.66 -22.15 -19.68
CA ALA A 176 5.86 -21.50 -20.18
C ALA A 176 7.13 -22.24 -19.71
N ILE A 177 7.22 -22.63 -18.42
CA ILE A 177 8.32 -23.44 -17.87
C ILE A 177 8.47 -24.74 -18.65
N THR A 178 7.37 -25.48 -18.85
CA THR A 178 7.38 -26.76 -19.56
C THR A 178 7.87 -26.61 -20.98
N ASN A 179 7.36 -25.63 -21.71
CA ASN A 179 7.69 -25.40 -23.11
C ASN A 179 9.13 -24.88 -23.30
N LEU A 180 9.59 -23.96 -22.43
CA LEU A 180 10.96 -23.43 -22.49
C LEU A 180 12.00 -24.50 -22.12
N LYS A 181 11.74 -25.33 -21.11
CA LYS A 181 12.59 -26.51 -20.81
C LYS A 181 12.70 -27.45 -22.00
N ARG A 182 11.58 -27.75 -22.65
CA ARG A 182 11.57 -28.58 -23.84
C ARG A 182 12.36 -27.94 -24.97
N LEU A 183 12.21 -26.64 -25.21
CA LEU A 183 12.95 -25.88 -26.21
C LEU A 183 14.46 -25.96 -25.98
N LEU A 184 14.89 -25.65 -24.73
CA LEU A 184 16.31 -25.67 -24.33
C LEU A 184 16.93 -27.08 -24.41
N PHE A 185 16.12 -28.13 -24.24
CA PHE A 185 16.57 -29.51 -24.36
C PHE A 185 16.68 -29.96 -25.85
N GLN A 186 15.75 -29.55 -26.71
CA GLN A 186 15.66 -29.99 -28.08
C GLN A 186 16.55 -29.22 -29.06
N GLU A 187 16.85 -27.95 -28.76
CA GLU A 187 17.54 -27.02 -29.66
C GLU A 187 18.83 -26.50 -29.01
N ASP A 188 19.93 -26.47 -29.76
CA ASP A 188 21.21 -25.88 -29.31
C ASP A 188 21.17 -24.35 -29.53
N LEU A 189 20.41 -23.64 -28.67
CA LEU A 189 20.28 -22.20 -28.73
C LEU A 189 21.61 -21.51 -28.34
N LYS A 190 21.94 -20.40 -29.01
CA LYS A 190 23.17 -19.64 -28.79
C LYS A 190 22.90 -18.13 -28.80
N GLY A 191 23.78 -17.38 -28.14
CA GLY A 191 23.75 -15.92 -28.11
C GLY A 191 22.42 -15.39 -27.60
N GLN A 192 21.81 -14.42 -28.32
CA GLN A 192 20.61 -13.74 -27.83
C GLN A 192 19.39 -14.64 -27.68
N ASP A 193 19.20 -15.63 -28.58
CA ASP A 193 18.06 -16.57 -28.46
C ASP A 193 18.17 -17.43 -27.18
N LEU A 194 19.39 -17.83 -26.79
CA LEU A 194 19.62 -18.50 -25.52
C LEU A 194 19.35 -17.57 -24.32
N ALA A 195 19.83 -16.31 -24.39
CA ALA A 195 19.59 -15.31 -23.35
C ALA A 195 18.09 -15.03 -23.19
N ASP A 196 17.36 -14.87 -24.28
CA ASP A 196 15.92 -14.61 -24.28
C ASP A 196 15.13 -15.81 -23.72
N ALA A 197 15.49 -17.04 -24.10
CA ALA A 197 14.82 -18.24 -23.60
C ALA A 197 15.05 -18.44 -22.10
N THR A 198 16.31 -18.31 -21.64
CA THR A 198 16.66 -18.54 -20.23
C THR A 198 16.20 -17.40 -19.32
N SER A 199 16.27 -16.15 -19.78
CA SER A 199 15.71 -15.03 -19.01
C SER A 199 14.18 -15.12 -18.89
N THR A 200 13.48 -15.55 -19.96
CA THR A 200 12.03 -15.78 -19.90
C THR A 200 11.69 -16.91 -18.93
N LEU A 201 12.47 -17.99 -18.94
CA LEU A 201 12.32 -19.09 -17.98
C LEU A 201 12.60 -18.65 -16.55
N ALA A 202 13.59 -17.76 -16.35
CA ALA A 202 13.88 -17.19 -15.04
C ALA A 202 12.71 -16.35 -14.51
N GLN A 203 12.05 -15.56 -15.37
CA GLN A 203 10.86 -14.81 -14.98
C GLN A 203 9.72 -15.75 -14.53
N ALA A 204 9.49 -16.84 -15.27
CA ALA A 204 8.50 -17.85 -14.89
C ALA A 204 8.82 -18.48 -13.52
N TYR A 205 10.09 -18.75 -13.24
CA TYR A 205 10.51 -19.24 -11.93
C TYR A 205 10.38 -18.20 -10.81
N ILE A 206 10.60 -16.92 -11.10
CA ILE A 206 10.35 -15.84 -10.13
C ILE A 206 8.84 -15.78 -9.79
N ASN A 207 7.98 -15.86 -10.82
CA ASN A 207 6.53 -15.83 -10.62
C ASN A 207 6.04 -17.03 -9.78
N THR A 208 6.63 -18.21 -9.98
CA THR A 208 6.31 -19.45 -9.22
C THR A 208 7.13 -19.61 -7.94
N GLN A 209 7.86 -18.57 -7.48
CA GLN A 209 8.68 -18.56 -6.26
C GLN A 209 9.80 -19.62 -6.24
N SER A 210 10.21 -20.14 -7.38
CA SER A 210 11.30 -21.12 -7.52
C SER A 210 12.65 -20.39 -7.68
N LEU A 211 13.08 -19.65 -6.65
CA LEU A 211 14.15 -18.64 -6.74
C LEU A 211 15.53 -19.22 -7.10
N ASP A 212 15.91 -20.39 -6.59
CA ASP A 212 17.20 -21.05 -6.94
C ASP A 212 17.25 -21.43 -8.44
N SER A 213 16.12 -21.90 -9.00
CA SER A 213 16.01 -22.19 -10.42
C SER A 213 16.11 -20.91 -11.27
N ALA A 214 15.48 -19.84 -10.83
CA ALA A 214 15.57 -18.53 -11.47
C ALA A 214 17.01 -18.01 -11.52
N ILE A 215 17.76 -18.11 -10.42
CA ILE A 215 19.17 -17.72 -10.33
C ILE A 215 20.01 -18.49 -11.36
N THR A 216 19.81 -19.79 -11.47
CA THR A 216 20.55 -20.65 -12.43
C THR A 216 20.29 -20.21 -13.87
N GLN A 217 19.04 -19.91 -14.22
CA GLN A 217 18.68 -19.46 -15.55
C GLN A 217 19.20 -18.05 -15.86
N LEU A 218 19.21 -17.15 -14.86
CA LEU A 218 19.80 -15.81 -15.01
C LEU A 218 21.32 -15.86 -15.21
N GLU A 219 22.02 -16.82 -14.60
CA GLU A 219 23.44 -17.03 -14.85
C GLU A 219 23.71 -17.37 -16.31
N ILE A 220 22.91 -18.29 -16.88
CA ILE A 220 23.03 -18.67 -18.30
C ILE A 220 22.68 -17.47 -19.20
N ALA A 221 21.60 -16.75 -18.89
CA ALA A 221 21.17 -15.58 -19.64
C ALA A 221 22.24 -14.48 -19.66
N SER A 222 22.84 -14.20 -18.50
CA SER A 222 23.88 -13.18 -18.35
C SER A 222 25.16 -13.49 -19.13
N ASN A 223 25.49 -14.77 -19.26
CA ASN A 223 26.65 -15.22 -20.05
C ASN A 223 26.39 -15.26 -21.55
N ALA A 224 25.12 -15.37 -21.96
CA ALA A 224 24.72 -15.50 -23.35
C ALA A 224 24.43 -14.14 -24.03
N THR A 225 23.89 -13.17 -23.28
CA THR A 225 23.56 -11.84 -23.84
C THR A 225 24.79 -11.02 -24.24
N LYS A 226 24.62 -10.25 -25.31
CA LYS A 226 25.62 -9.24 -25.75
C LYS A 226 25.28 -7.84 -25.28
N SER A 227 24.11 -7.63 -24.70
CA SER A 227 23.64 -6.36 -24.21
C SER A 227 24.14 -6.09 -22.78
N ASN A 228 24.93 -5.05 -22.59
CA ASN A 228 25.38 -4.67 -21.24
C ASN A 228 24.21 -4.26 -20.33
N ASP A 229 23.13 -3.69 -20.88
CA ASP A 229 21.94 -3.32 -20.10
C ASP A 229 21.23 -4.57 -19.57
N GLU A 230 21.06 -5.59 -20.41
CA GLU A 230 20.50 -6.87 -19.99
C GLU A 230 21.42 -7.57 -18.97
N LEU A 231 22.73 -7.59 -19.23
CA LEU A 231 23.71 -8.18 -18.31
C LEU A 231 23.62 -7.52 -16.93
N GLY A 232 23.60 -6.20 -16.89
CA GLY A 232 23.48 -5.45 -15.64
C GLY A 232 22.16 -5.75 -14.92
N ARG A 233 21.05 -5.82 -15.67
CA ARG A 233 19.74 -6.15 -15.12
C ARG A 233 19.66 -7.57 -14.58
N TYR A 234 20.15 -8.55 -15.34
CA TYR A 234 20.13 -9.96 -14.91
C TYR A 234 20.99 -10.19 -13.66
N LYS A 235 22.19 -9.60 -13.61
CA LYS A 235 23.07 -9.68 -12.42
C LYS A 235 22.47 -8.94 -11.22
N PHE A 236 21.78 -7.83 -11.44
CA PHE A 236 21.11 -7.11 -10.36
C PHE A 236 19.95 -7.94 -9.77
N ILE A 237 19.08 -8.49 -10.63
CA ILE A 237 18.00 -9.39 -10.21
C ILE A 237 18.57 -10.63 -9.49
N GLN A 238 19.64 -11.20 -10.00
CA GLN A 238 20.32 -12.34 -9.36
C GLN A 238 20.77 -11.99 -7.94
N GLY A 239 21.33 -10.80 -7.72
CA GLY A 239 21.68 -10.28 -6.40
C GLY A 239 20.46 -10.14 -5.48
N GLN A 240 19.34 -9.61 -5.99
CA GLN A 240 18.08 -9.50 -5.23
C GLN A 240 17.53 -10.89 -4.84
N LEU A 241 17.61 -11.88 -5.75
CA LEU A 241 17.17 -13.24 -5.47
C LEU A 241 18.05 -13.91 -4.40
N TYR A 242 19.38 -13.70 -4.45
CA TYR A 242 20.28 -14.17 -3.40
C TYR A 242 19.97 -13.51 -2.05
N ASN A 243 19.66 -12.21 -2.01
CA ASN A 243 19.22 -11.55 -0.79
C ASN A 243 17.90 -12.13 -0.25
N ALA A 244 16.94 -12.45 -1.13
CA ALA A 244 15.69 -13.09 -0.75
C ALA A 244 15.90 -14.51 -0.17
N LEU A 245 16.99 -15.19 -0.54
CA LEU A 245 17.42 -16.47 0.00
C LEU A 245 18.41 -16.35 1.17
N GLU A 246 18.64 -15.16 1.68
CA GLU A 246 19.59 -14.85 2.78
C GLU A 246 21.06 -15.24 2.47
N LYS A 247 21.41 -15.38 1.19
CA LYS A 247 22.75 -15.71 0.70
C LYS A 247 23.55 -14.43 0.42
N THR A 248 23.86 -13.65 1.47
CA THR A 248 24.43 -12.30 1.39
C THR A 248 25.75 -12.22 0.64
N ASP A 249 26.66 -13.18 0.81
CA ASP A 249 27.95 -13.19 0.09
C ASP A 249 27.76 -13.34 -1.42
N SER A 250 26.87 -14.25 -1.83
CA SER A 250 26.53 -14.47 -3.24
C SER A 250 25.81 -13.25 -3.83
N ALA A 251 24.94 -12.60 -3.05
CA ALA A 251 24.28 -11.37 -3.43
C ALA A 251 25.30 -10.25 -3.67
N ASN A 252 26.21 -10.04 -2.73
CA ASN A 252 27.28 -9.04 -2.84
C ASN A 252 28.17 -9.29 -4.06
N TYR A 253 28.53 -10.55 -4.33
CA TYR A 253 29.27 -10.91 -5.54
C TYR A 253 28.51 -10.55 -6.84
N ALA A 254 27.20 -10.83 -6.90
CA ALA A 254 26.38 -10.46 -8.05
C ALA A 254 26.29 -8.94 -8.23
N PHE A 255 26.13 -8.19 -7.14
CA PHE A 255 26.15 -6.72 -7.17
C PHE A 255 27.50 -6.14 -7.57
N ASP A 256 28.62 -6.77 -7.17
CA ASP A 256 29.96 -6.38 -7.62
C ASP A 256 30.08 -6.49 -9.14
N LYS A 257 29.52 -7.53 -9.75
CA LYS A 257 29.49 -7.66 -11.22
C LYS A 257 28.70 -6.53 -11.89
N VAL A 258 27.63 -6.04 -11.25
CA VAL A 258 26.90 -4.85 -11.73
C VAL A 258 27.75 -3.58 -11.61
N ILE A 259 28.44 -3.40 -10.49
CA ILE A 259 29.31 -2.24 -10.23
C ILE A 259 30.48 -2.20 -11.22
N GLU A 260 31.10 -3.35 -11.53
CA GLU A 260 32.19 -3.51 -12.51
C GLU A 260 31.79 -3.05 -13.93
N LEU A 261 30.52 -3.11 -14.29
CA LEU A 261 30.04 -2.61 -15.59
C LEU A 261 30.14 -1.10 -15.73
N ASN A 262 30.13 -0.37 -14.62
CA ASN A 262 30.32 1.07 -14.54
C ASN A 262 29.48 1.84 -15.59
N ARG A 263 30.13 2.54 -16.54
CA ARG A 263 29.45 3.34 -17.59
C ARG A 263 28.88 2.51 -18.74
N LYS A 264 29.07 1.19 -18.75
CA LYS A 264 28.49 0.29 -19.78
C LYS A 264 26.98 0.05 -19.57
N THR A 265 26.46 0.37 -18.39
CA THR A 265 25.05 0.25 -18.02
C THR A 265 24.54 1.59 -17.48
N PRO A 266 23.20 1.80 -17.44
CA PRO A 266 22.62 2.95 -16.74
C PRO A 266 23.13 3.05 -15.31
N ARG A 267 23.56 4.26 -14.91
CA ARG A 267 24.22 4.49 -13.60
C ARG A 267 23.36 4.08 -12.40
N ILE A 268 22.04 4.10 -12.57
CA ILE A 268 21.10 3.67 -11.52
C ILE A 268 21.36 2.25 -11.06
N TYR A 269 21.79 1.32 -11.94
CA TYR A 269 22.11 -0.05 -11.54
C TYR A 269 23.31 -0.09 -10.59
N MET A 270 24.37 0.65 -10.90
CA MET A 270 25.56 0.75 -10.03
C MET A 270 25.18 1.32 -8.66
N ILE A 271 24.43 2.43 -8.65
CA ILE A 271 23.98 3.05 -7.39
C ILE A 271 23.11 2.09 -6.59
N SER A 272 22.11 1.46 -7.23
CA SER A 272 21.24 0.53 -6.54
C SER A 272 21.98 -0.72 -6.04
N ALA A 273 22.95 -1.22 -6.79
CA ALA A 273 23.79 -2.33 -6.34
C ALA A 273 24.64 -1.96 -5.11
N GLN A 274 25.20 -0.75 -5.08
CA GLN A 274 25.91 -0.25 -3.90
C GLN A 274 24.96 -0.07 -2.70
N MET A 275 23.71 0.37 -2.92
CA MET A 275 22.71 0.48 -1.85
C MET A 275 22.33 -0.89 -1.30
N GLU A 276 22.14 -1.90 -2.16
CA GLU A 276 21.84 -3.26 -1.71
C GLU A 276 23.01 -3.87 -0.91
N LYS A 277 24.26 -3.67 -1.36
CA LYS A 277 25.46 -4.06 -0.60
C LYS A 277 25.54 -3.33 0.74
N ALA A 278 25.14 -2.06 0.77
CA ALA A 278 25.12 -1.28 2.01
C ALA A 278 24.09 -1.83 3.02
N LYS A 279 22.95 -2.33 2.56
CA LYS A 279 21.97 -3.02 3.41
C LYS A 279 22.55 -4.35 3.97
N ASN A 280 23.39 -5.02 3.19
CA ASN A 280 24.04 -6.28 3.56
C ASN A 280 25.28 -6.08 4.47
N PHE A 281 25.63 -4.85 4.83
CA PHE A 281 26.81 -4.58 5.62
C PHE A 281 26.66 -5.10 7.05
N ASP A 282 27.62 -5.93 7.49
CA ASP A 282 27.69 -6.45 8.85
C ASP A 282 28.29 -5.40 9.79
N PHE A 283 27.44 -4.72 10.56
CA PHE A 283 27.87 -3.69 11.52
C PHE A 283 28.65 -4.24 12.74
N GLU A 284 28.66 -5.54 12.98
CA GLU A 284 29.40 -6.13 14.07
C GLU A 284 30.85 -6.48 13.66
N LYS A 285 31.04 -7.02 12.45
CA LYS A 285 32.33 -7.52 11.95
C LYS A 285 32.97 -6.61 10.90
N GLY A 286 32.19 -5.80 10.20
CA GLY A 286 32.64 -4.97 9.09
C GLY A 286 33.41 -3.73 9.54
N ASN A 287 34.27 -3.19 8.65
CA ASN A 287 34.99 -1.95 8.88
C ASN A 287 34.05 -0.74 8.67
N LYS A 288 33.48 -0.24 9.77
CA LYS A 288 32.52 0.88 9.76
C LYS A 288 33.12 2.17 9.15
N LEU A 289 34.39 2.42 9.37
CA LEU A 289 35.05 3.63 8.85
C LEU A 289 35.15 3.59 7.32
N GLU A 290 35.66 2.50 6.77
CA GLU A 290 35.75 2.29 5.32
C GLU A 290 34.37 2.35 4.64
N PHE A 291 33.36 1.79 5.32
CA PHE A 291 32.00 1.87 4.81
C PHE A 291 31.46 3.31 4.78
N LEU A 292 31.73 4.11 5.82
CA LEU A 292 31.37 5.53 5.82
C LEU A 292 32.13 6.33 4.75
N GLU A 293 33.41 6.04 4.55
CA GLU A 293 34.23 6.66 3.49
C GLU A 293 33.66 6.34 2.10
N LEU A 294 33.22 5.10 1.87
CA LEU A 294 32.53 4.71 0.64
C LEU A 294 31.27 5.56 0.43
N LEU A 295 30.38 5.63 1.43
CA LEU A 295 29.14 6.40 1.34
C LEU A 295 29.41 7.90 1.12
N THR A 296 30.44 8.46 1.78
CA THR A 296 30.84 9.86 1.61
C THR A 296 31.40 10.11 0.21
N SER A 297 32.20 9.20 -0.32
CA SER A 297 32.72 9.28 -1.69
C SER A 297 31.59 9.26 -2.73
N MET A 298 30.52 8.51 -2.44
CA MET A 298 29.34 8.49 -3.29
C MET A 298 28.55 9.81 -3.22
N GLU A 299 28.45 10.45 -2.05
CA GLU A 299 27.82 11.77 -1.86
C GLU A 299 28.60 12.85 -2.65
N GLU A 300 29.91 12.83 -2.59
CA GLU A 300 30.78 13.82 -3.23
C GLU A 300 30.85 13.71 -4.76
N ASN A 301 30.61 12.52 -5.29
CA ASN A 301 30.69 12.26 -6.72
C ASN A 301 29.58 12.98 -7.50
N ARG A 302 30.00 13.94 -8.36
CA ARG A 302 29.07 14.76 -9.14
C ARG A 302 28.15 13.97 -10.07
N GLU A 303 28.58 12.82 -10.56
CA GLU A 303 27.76 11.95 -11.41
C GLU A 303 26.60 11.30 -10.63
N ASN A 304 26.66 11.28 -9.30
CA ASN A 304 25.65 10.71 -8.43
C ASN A 304 24.55 11.72 -8.02
N ARG A 305 24.64 12.98 -8.44
CA ARG A 305 23.64 14.02 -8.08
C ARG A 305 22.18 13.62 -8.31
N PRO A 306 21.80 12.92 -9.40
CA PRO A 306 20.43 12.48 -9.61
C PRO A 306 19.95 11.41 -8.62
N PHE A 307 20.85 10.83 -7.82
CA PHE A 307 20.61 9.71 -6.91
C PHE A 307 20.92 10.04 -5.45
N LEU A 308 21.12 11.32 -5.15
CA LEU A 308 21.44 11.77 -3.78
C LEU A 308 20.35 11.46 -2.77
N ASP A 309 19.11 11.32 -3.22
CA ASP A 309 17.99 10.86 -2.39
C ASP A 309 18.29 9.51 -1.73
N LYS A 310 18.74 8.52 -2.52
CA LYS A 310 19.08 7.18 -2.06
C LYS A 310 20.36 7.15 -1.23
N ILE A 311 21.35 7.91 -1.64
CA ILE A 311 22.64 8.00 -0.95
C ILE A 311 22.46 8.63 0.43
N TYR A 312 21.71 9.74 0.54
CA TYR A 312 21.41 10.36 1.83
C TYR A 312 20.61 9.45 2.75
N TYR A 313 19.65 8.71 2.20
CA TYR A 313 18.91 7.72 2.97
C TYR A 313 19.85 6.66 3.55
N GLN A 314 20.80 6.13 2.77
CA GLN A 314 21.72 5.10 3.25
C GLN A 314 22.72 5.63 4.29
N ILE A 315 23.19 6.89 4.13
CA ILE A 315 24.02 7.55 5.14
C ILE A 315 23.22 7.73 6.44
N ALA A 316 21.94 8.07 6.34
CA ALA A 316 21.05 8.18 7.49
C ALA A 316 20.91 6.84 8.22
N GLU A 317 20.68 5.72 7.49
CA GLU A 317 20.61 4.37 8.06
C GLU A 317 21.92 3.99 8.77
N TYR A 318 23.08 4.31 8.17
CA TYR A 318 24.38 4.09 8.81
C TYR A 318 24.47 4.81 10.17
N HIS A 319 24.09 6.08 10.24
CA HIS A 319 24.15 6.86 11.47
C HIS A 319 23.11 6.38 12.49
N LYS A 320 21.93 5.97 12.04
CA LYS A 320 20.88 5.42 12.90
C LYS A 320 21.36 4.13 13.60
N VAL A 321 21.94 3.17 12.85
CA VAL A 321 22.47 1.93 13.43
C VAL A 321 23.60 2.21 14.43
N ASN A 322 24.40 3.25 14.17
CA ASN A 322 25.45 3.68 15.11
C ASN A 322 24.94 4.62 16.23
N LYS A 323 23.60 4.71 16.43
CA LYS A 323 22.95 5.52 17.50
C LYS A 323 23.33 7.02 17.47
N SER A 324 23.55 7.55 16.26
CA SER A 324 23.85 8.97 16.03
C SER A 324 22.60 9.68 15.46
N ASP A 325 21.52 9.68 16.23
CA ASP A 325 20.17 10.03 15.81
C ASP A 325 20.07 11.44 15.23
N THR A 326 20.77 12.42 15.80
CA THR A 326 20.78 13.80 15.28
C THR A 326 21.35 13.88 13.87
N ILE A 327 22.42 13.12 13.56
CA ILE A 327 23.02 13.08 12.24
C ILE A 327 22.13 12.29 11.29
N ALA A 328 21.58 11.17 11.74
CA ALA A 328 20.62 10.38 10.98
C ALA A 328 19.41 11.21 10.54
N ALA A 329 18.79 11.94 11.47
CA ALA A 329 17.68 12.85 11.17
C ALA A 329 18.05 13.93 10.14
N LYS A 330 19.26 14.49 10.22
CA LYS A 330 19.75 15.46 9.25
C LYS A 330 19.84 14.86 7.83
N TYR A 331 20.31 13.62 7.70
CA TYR A 331 20.46 12.97 6.40
C TYR A 331 19.11 12.46 5.85
N TYR A 332 18.17 11.97 6.67
CA TYR A 332 16.80 11.70 6.22
C TYR A 332 16.13 12.97 5.67
N ASN A 333 16.29 14.10 6.37
CA ASN A 333 15.79 15.39 5.89
C ASN A 333 16.51 15.86 4.60
N LYS A 334 17.81 15.57 4.43
CA LYS A 334 18.50 15.82 3.16
C LYS A 334 17.91 15.00 2.03
N SER A 335 17.63 13.69 2.27
CA SER A 335 16.99 12.79 1.31
C SER A 335 15.64 13.34 0.86
N LEU A 336 14.78 13.69 1.79
CA LEU A 336 13.44 14.26 1.52
C LEU A 336 13.50 15.59 0.75
N LYS A 337 14.48 16.45 1.06
CA LYS A 337 14.68 17.74 0.39
C LYS A 337 15.12 17.63 -1.07
N THR A 338 15.57 16.47 -1.53
CA THR A 338 15.90 16.26 -2.95
C THR A 338 14.65 16.27 -3.85
N GLY A 339 13.45 16.09 -3.28
CA GLY A 339 12.21 15.97 -4.04
C GLY A 339 12.09 14.65 -4.81
N SER A 340 12.60 13.56 -4.23
CA SER A 340 12.58 12.23 -4.84
C SER A 340 11.19 11.81 -5.27
N GLN A 341 11.09 11.21 -6.46
CA GLN A 341 9.87 10.58 -6.98
C GLN A 341 9.66 9.15 -6.46
N ASP A 342 10.62 8.61 -5.72
CA ASP A 342 10.53 7.31 -5.07
C ASP A 342 9.68 7.46 -3.79
N LYS A 343 8.36 7.23 -3.93
CA LYS A 343 7.41 7.36 -2.82
C LYS A 343 7.77 6.44 -1.65
N PHE A 344 8.26 5.23 -1.94
CA PHE A 344 8.60 4.30 -0.86
C PHE A 344 9.83 4.77 -0.07
N LEU A 345 10.85 5.32 -0.75
CA LEU A 345 12.01 5.95 -0.09
C LEU A 345 11.58 7.10 0.83
N ASN A 346 10.68 7.96 0.33
CA ASN A 346 10.13 9.05 1.12
C ASN A 346 9.36 8.51 2.33
N ALA A 347 8.53 7.49 2.15
CA ALA A 347 7.79 6.85 3.23
C ALA A 347 8.73 6.32 4.32
N MET A 348 9.79 5.59 3.93
CA MET A 348 10.78 5.05 4.88
C MET A 348 11.55 6.16 5.62
N SER A 349 11.89 7.25 4.92
CA SER A 349 12.53 8.41 5.55
C SER A 349 11.63 9.10 6.57
N TYR A 350 10.35 9.33 6.24
CA TYR A 350 9.36 9.88 7.16
C TYR A 350 9.07 8.94 8.33
N GLN A 351 8.96 7.63 8.08
CA GLN A 351 8.74 6.63 9.13
C GLN A 351 9.88 6.64 10.15
N ASN A 352 11.13 6.68 9.68
CA ASN A 352 12.29 6.72 10.57
C ASN A 352 12.31 8.01 11.41
N LEU A 353 12.03 9.17 10.81
CA LEU A 353 11.89 10.43 11.55
C LEU A 353 10.72 10.39 12.54
N GLY A 354 9.61 9.76 12.14
CA GLY A 354 8.46 9.54 13.04
C GLY A 354 8.82 8.68 14.23
N ASN A 355 9.48 7.53 14.01
CA ASN A 355 9.92 6.65 15.11
C ASN A 355 10.91 7.35 16.04
N MET A 356 11.91 8.06 15.52
CA MET A 356 12.86 8.81 16.34
C MET A 356 12.17 9.88 17.21
N ASN A 357 11.18 10.60 16.66
CA ASN A 357 10.39 11.55 17.45
C ASN A 357 9.47 10.86 18.46
N PHE A 358 8.95 9.68 18.13
CA PHE A 358 8.16 8.87 19.07
C PHE A 358 9.00 8.40 20.26
N ASP A 359 10.20 7.87 20.00
CA ASP A 359 11.14 7.42 21.03
C ASP A 359 11.61 8.59 21.93
N ASP A 360 11.74 9.79 21.36
CA ASP A 360 12.01 11.05 22.07
C ASP A 360 10.77 11.63 22.79
N THR A 361 9.65 10.92 22.85
CA THR A 361 8.36 11.39 23.43
C THR A 361 7.77 12.65 22.77
N LYS A 362 8.23 13.00 21.57
CA LYS A 362 7.71 14.14 20.78
C LYS A 362 6.53 13.68 19.91
N TYR A 363 5.47 13.21 20.55
CA TYR A 363 4.35 12.50 19.90
C TYR A 363 3.64 13.32 18.81
N LYS A 364 3.53 14.64 19.00
CA LYS A 364 2.94 15.54 18.00
C LYS A 364 3.73 15.57 16.69
N ASN A 365 5.06 15.64 16.80
CA ASN A 365 5.94 15.59 15.62
C ASN A 365 5.92 14.19 14.99
N ALA A 366 5.94 13.14 15.81
CA ALA A 366 5.82 11.76 15.34
C ALA A 366 4.54 11.57 14.52
N GLY A 367 3.40 12.07 14.99
CA GLY A 367 2.13 12.03 14.28
C GLY A 367 2.19 12.68 12.89
N ALA A 368 2.77 13.87 12.79
CA ALA A 368 2.93 14.57 11.51
C ALA A 368 3.83 13.80 10.52
N TYR A 369 4.87 13.14 11.02
CA TYR A 369 5.72 12.28 10.20
C TYR A 369 5.01 11.00 9.78
N TYR A 370 4.19 10.36 10.64
CA TYR A 370 3.40 9.20 10.27
C TYR A 370 2.32 9.55 9.23
N ASP A 371 1.67 10.71 9.33
CA ASP A 371 0.76 11.21 8.28
C ASP A 371 1.48 11.33 6.94
N SER A 372 2.70 11.91 6.94
CA SER A 372 3.55 12.02 5.74
C SER A 372 3.99 10.65 5.21
N THR A 373 4.23 9.67 6.09
CA THR A 373 4.56 8.29 5.72
C THR A 373 3.39 7.66 4.96
N MET A 374 2.17 7.75 5.50
CA MET A 374 0.97 7.16 4.91
C MET A 374 0.65 7.72 3.53
N LEU A 375 0.85 9.04 3.32
CA LEU A 375 0.66 9.67 2.00
C LEU A 375 1.60 9.11 0.91
N ASN A 376 2.72 8.50 1.30
CA ASN A 376 3.71 7.94 0.39
C ASN A 376 3.63 6.41 0.25
N LEU A 377 2.73 5.75 0.98
CA LEU A 377 2.52 4.30 0.91
C LEU A 377 1.30 3.94 0.08
N LYS A 378 1.28 2.71 -0.43
CA LYS A 378 0.07 2.13 -1.03
C LYS A 378 -0.96 1.92 0.08
N GLU A 379 -2.16 2.43 -0.14
CA GLU A 379 -3.28 2.28 0.77
C GLU A 379 -3.54 0.80 1.09
N ASN A 380 -3.85 0.51 2.34
CA ASN A 380 -4.09 -0.85 2.85
C ASN A 380 -2.93 -1.85 2.74
N SER A 381 -1.70 -1.40 2.41
CA SER A 381 -0.54 -2.27 2.54
C SER A 381 -0.24 -2.61 4.01
N LYS A 382 0.46 -3.71 4.26
CA LYS A 382 0.84 -4.14 5.62
C LYS A 382 1.55 -3.02 6.41
N LEU A 383 2.49 -2.33 5.75
CA LEU A 383 3.22 -1.21 6.36
C LEU A 383 2.29 -0.01 6.60
N PHE A 384 1.39 0.33 5.65
CA PHE A 384 0.40 1.38 5.84
C PHE A 384 -0.46 1.12 7.07
N ARG A 385 -1.00 -0.11 7.21
CA ARG A 385 -1.80 -0.49 8.39
C ARG A 385 -1.02 -0.36 9.69
N ALA A 386 0.24 -0.80 9.70
CA ALA A 386 1.09 -0.70 10.89
C ALA A 386 1.34 0.75 11.32
N ILE A 387 1.60 1.65 10.36
CA ILE A 387 1.79 3.08 10.64
C ILE A 387 0.47 3.74 11.04
N LYS A 388 -0.62 3.39 10.34
CA LYS A 388 -1.96 3.90 10.66
C LYS A 388 -2.36 3.58 12.09
N ARG A 389 -2.10 2.36 12.56
CA ARG A 389 -2.33 1.98 13.96
C ARG A 389 -1.58 2.90 14.93
N LYS A 390 -0.27 3.13 14.70
CA LYS A 390 0.51 4.05 15.53
C LYS A 390 -0.09 5.45 15.50
N ARG A 391 -0.49 5.92 14.34
CA ARG A 391 -1.03 7.28 14.16
C ARG A 391 -2.40 7.47 14.81
N ASP A 392 -3.34 6.56 14.57
CA ASP A 392 -4.73 6.66 15.07
C ASP A 392 -4.78 6.62 16.60
N ASN A 393 -3.85 5.90 17.24
CA ASN A 393 -3.78 5.81 18.69
C ASN A 393 -2.87 6.88 19.35
N LEU A 394 -2.23 7.72 18.55
CA LEU A 394 -1.30 8.72 19.06
C LEU A 394 -2.02 9.89 19.74
N ASP A 395 -3.22 10.22 19.30
CA ASP A 395 -4.02 11.29 19.91
C ASP A 395 -4.45 10.92 21.33
N ASP A 396 -4.81 9.67 21.58
CA ASP A 396 -5.10 9.13 22.90
C ASP A 396 -3.86 9.19 23.81
N VAL A 397 -2.70 8.81 23.27
CA VAL A 397 -1.43 8.90 24.03
C VAL A 397 -1.11 10.35 24.37
N ILE A 398 -1.23 11.27 23.42
CA ILE A 398 -0.99 12.70 23.68
C ILE A 398 -1.92 13.21 24.78
N PHE A 399 -3.20 12.85 24.72
CA PHE A 399 -4.18 13.23 25.72
C PHE A 399 -3.84 12.69 27.13
N TYR A 400 -3.62 11.39 27.26
CA TYR A 400 -3.34 10.78 28.56
C TYR A 400 -1.95 11.16 29.11
N GLU A 401 -0.93 11.34 28.23
CA GLU A 401 0.38 11.86 28.68
C GLU A 401 0.25 13.31 29.21
N ASP A 402 -0.50 14.16 28.49
CA ASP A 402 -0.76 15.53 28.94
C ASP A 402 -1.49 15.55 30.30
N VAL A 403 -2.50 14.71 30.49
CA VAL A 403 -3.23 14.59 31.76
C VAL A 403 -2.29 14.10 32.86
N ALA A 404 -1.51 13.04 32.59
CA ALA A 404 -0.59 12.49 33.59
C ALA A 404 0.47 13.52 34.03
N VAL A 405 1.18 14.12 33.06
CA VAL A 405 2.27 15.08 33.32
C VAL A 405 1.74 16.36 34.01
N ARG A 406 0.62 16.88 33.53
CA ARG A 406 0.01 18.08 34.10
C ARG A 406 -0.45 17.84 35.56
N ASN A 407 -1.16 16.71 35.78
CA ASN A 407 -1.66 16.40 37.13
C ASN A 407 -0.53 16.03 38.07
N ASP A 408 0.51 15.32 37.65
CA ASP A 408 1.72 15.11 38.45
C ASP A 408 2.39 16.42 38.84
N SER A 409 2.53 17.34 37.88
CA SER A 409 3.11 18.67 38.18
C SER A 409 2.30 19.44 39.21
N ILE A 410 0.97 19.46 39.09
CA ILE A 410 0.08 20.12 40.03
C ILE A 410 0.16 19.46 41.42
N LEU A 411 0.09 18.12 41.46
CA LEU A 411 0.15 17.36 42.72
C LEU A 411 1.50 17.51 43.41
N ASN A 412 2.60 17.58 42.67
CA ASN A 412 3.91 17.89 43.23
C ASN A 412 3.93 19.29 43.88
N LEU A 413 3.31 20.29 43.24
CA LEU A 413 3.19 21.64 43.83
C LEU A 413 2.27 21.65 45.07
N VAL A 414 1.22 20.82 45.09
CA VAL A 414 0.34 20.67 46.24
C VAL A 414 1.10 20.05 47.44
N ASN A 415 2.03 19.15 47.21
CA ASN A 415 2.83 18.51 48.25
C ASN A 415 4.02 19.34 48.74
N MET A 416 4.39 20.43 48.09
CA MET A 416 5.45 21.36 48.51
C MET A 416 4.97 22.22 49.69
N THR A 417 5.90 22.63 50.53
CA THR A 417 5.64 23.63 51.58
C THR A 417 5.39 25.02 50.95
N ALA A 418 4.83 25.95 51.70
CA ALA A 418 4.61 27.30 51.23
C ALA A 418 5.91 28.00 50.79
N GLU A 419 7.00 27.76 51.55
CA GLU A 419 8.32 28.29 51.23
C GLU A 419 8.90 27.73 49.96
N GLU A 420 8.81 26.39 49.77
CA GLU A 420 9.26 25.72 48.55
C GLU A 420 8.49 26.18 47.30
N ARG A 421 7.18 26.37 47.40
CA ARG A 421 6.35 26.92 46.31
C ARG A 421 6.80 28.33 45.91
N LEU A 422 7.07 29.18 46.90
CA LEU A 422 7.53 30.55 46.68
C LEU A 422 8.88 30.56 45.94
N VAL A 423 9.83 29.75 46.39
CA VAL A 423 11.15 29.60 45.75
C VAL A 423 10.99 29.07 44.31
N TYR A 424 10.16 28.04 44.10
CA TYR A 424 9.88 27.48 42.77
C TYR A 424 9.33 28.54 41.82
N PHE A 425 8.27 29.25 42.22
CA PHE A 425 7.66 30.27 41.35
C PHE A 425 8.48 31.54 41.20
N SER A 426 9.28 31.91 42.20
CA SER A 426 10.25 33.00 42.06
C SER A 426 11.30 32.66 40.98
N THR A 427 11.81 31.43 40.98
CA THR A 427 12.75 30.98 39.94
C THR A 427 12.10 30.90 38.56
N TYR A 428 10.84 30.45 38.52
CA TYR A 428 10.07 30.36 37.28
C TYR A 428 9.79 31.76 36.70
N THR A 429 9.30 32.69 37.50
CA THR A 429 9.01 34.06 37.04
C THR A 429 10.26 34.83 36.64
N THR A 430 11.40 34.60 37.31
CA THR A 430 12.71 35.16 36.90
C THR A 430 13.10 34.69 35.50
N LYS A 431 13.04 33.36 35.25
CA LYS A 431 13.32 32.79 33.90
C LYS A 431 12.33 33.27 32.84
N LEU A 432 11.05 33.46 33.23
CA LEU A 432 10.02 33.98 32.36
C LEU A 432 10.34 35.45 31.97
N LYS A 433 10.80 36.25 32.91
CA LYS A 433 11.21 37.66 32.73
C LYS A 433 12.40 37.78 31.79
N GLU A 434 13.45 36.97 32.03
CA GLU A 434 14.62 36.88 31.14
C GLU A 434 14.22 36.49 29.70
N LYS A 435 13.31 35.51 29.55
CA LYS A 435 12.82 35.09 28.26
C LYS A 435 11.97 36.16 27.54
N ALA A 436 11.17 36.92 28.30
CA ALA A 436 10.38 38.04 27.78
C ALA A 436 11.28 39.20 27.33
N GLU A 437 12.35 39.51 28.08
CA GLU A 437 13.35 40.52 27.71
C GLU A 437 14.06 40.16 26.41
N VAL A 438 14.53 38.90 26.25
CA VAL A 438 15.15 38.41 25.02
C VAL A 438 14.21 38.48 23.79
N LEU A 439 12.92 38.13 23.98
CA LEU A 439 11.91 38.23 22.92
C LEU A 439 11.63 39.69 22.53
N LYS A 440 11.60 40.58 23.53
CA LYS A 440 11.41 42.03 23.30
C LYS A 440 12.57 42.64 22.53
N GLU A 441 13.83 42.30 22.89
CA GLU A 441 15.02 42.71 22.18
C GLU A 441 15.05 42.19 20.73
N GLN A 442 14.62 40.93 20.52
CA GLN A 442 14.51 40.35 19.16
C GLN A 442 13.42 41.03 18.32
N ALA A 443 12.28 41.39 18.94
CA ALA A 443 11.21 42.11 18.27
C ALA A 443 11.61 43.55 17.94
N GLU A 444 12.33 44.26 18.84
CA GLU A 444 12.87 45.59 18.60
C GLU A 444 13.96 45.60 17.50
N SER A 445 14.83 44.60 17.54
CA SER A 445 15.86 44.41 16.50
C SER A 445 15.23 44.16 15.13
N ALA A 446 14.17 43.36 15.06
CA ALA A 446 13.44 43.09 13.84
C ALA A 446 12.72 44.35 13.32
N LYS A 447 12.15 45.19 14.23
CA LYS A 447 11.54 46.48 13.86
C LYS A 447 12.58 47.49 13.35
N LEU A 448 13.75 47.56 13.95
CA LEU A 448 14.86 48.42 13.51
C LEU A 448 15.37 48.01 12.13
N ILE A 449 15.54 46.73 11.88
CA ILE A 449 15.94 46.16 10.55
C ILE A 449 14.87 46.49 9.50
N ALA A 450 13.59 46.34 9.84
CA ALA A 450 12.48 46.69 8.93
C ALA A 450 12.42 48.17 8.61
N GLN A 451 12.68 49.05 9.62
CA GLN A 451 12.74 50.52 9.43
C GLN A 451 13.97 50.95 8.59
N GLN A 452 15.11 50.30 8.75
CA GLN A 452 16.28 50.60 7.96
C GLN A 452 16.12 50.17 6.49
N THR A 453 15.45 49.03 6.27
CA THR A 453 15.14 48.53 4.91
C THR A 453 14.12 49.44 4.20
N SER A 454 13.16 50.03 4.93
CA SER A 454 12.18 50.95 4.37
C SER A 454 12.76 52.33 4.06
N LYS A 455 13.78 52.81 4.78
CA LYS A 455 14.48 54.06 4.52
C LYS A 455 15.41 53.96 3.30
N ASN A 456 16.05 52.83 3.05
CA ASN A 456 16.90 52.60 1.90
C ASN A 456 16.13 52.43 0.57
N ASN A 457 14.85 52.02 0.64
CA ASN A 457 14.01 51.89 -0.56
C ASN A 457 13.41 53.24 -1.05
N LYS A 458 13.48 54.33 -0.27
CA LYS A 458 13.05 55.68 -0.71
C LYS A 458 14.11 56.47 -1.47
N ALA A 459 15.34 56.02 -1.54
CA ALA A 459 16.45 56.74 -2.15
C ALA A 459 16.81 56.29 -3.59
N ASN A 460 16.19 55.26 -4.15
CA ASN A 460 16.56 54.79 -5.49
C ASN A 460 15.33 54.50 -6.39
N THR A 461 14.54 55.56 -6.64
CA THR A 461 13.58 55.58 -7.76
C THR A 461 14.10 56.57 -8.81
N ASN A 462 15.15 56.22 -9.52
CA ASN A 462 15.47 56.74 -10.88
C ASN A 462 16.73 56.01 -11.37
N GLN A 463 16.52 54.93 -12.08
CA GLN A 463 17.32 54.54 -13.25
C GLN A 463 16.77 53.25 -13.86
N ARG A 464 16.09 53.43 -14.99
CA ARG A 464 15.91 52.37 -16.00
C ARG A 464 17.26 52.19 -16.66
N GLU A 465 17.83 50.99 -16.56
CA GLU A 465 18.70 50.49 -17.62
C GLU A 465 18.65 48.97 -17.68
N ASN A 466 18.43 48.50 -18.89
CA ASN A 466 18.50 47.12 -19.35
C ASN A 466 19.85 46.52 -19.01
N THR A 467 19.90 45.39 -18.32
CA THR A 467 20.92 44.39 -18.57
C THR A 467 20.37 43.00 -18.30
N ASN A 468 20.33 42.22 -19.36
CA ASN A 468 20.21 40.76 -19.34
C ASN A 468 21.29 40.17 -18.44
N ASN A 469 20.88 39.56 -17.32
CA ASN A 469 21.66 38.58 -16.61
C ASN A 469 20.79 37.45 -16.10
N THR A 470 20.67 36.45 -16.94
CA THR A 470 20.13 35.11 -16.63
C THR A 470 21.18 34.41 -15.78
N SER A 471 20.92 34.26 -14.48
CA SER A 471 21.33 33.17 -13.58
C SER A 471 21.58 33.63 -12.14
N THR A 472 20.53 34.11 -11.49
CA THR A 472 20.53 34.11 -10.01
C THR A 472 19.20 33.55 -9.55
N PHE A 473 19.24 32.41 -8.88
CA PHE A 473 18.11 31.77 -8.28
C PHE A 473 17.32 32.81 -7.47
N TYR A 474 16.01 32.92 -7.67
CA TYR A 474 15.18 34.02 -7.15
C TYR A 474 15.29 34.22 -5.62
N PHE A 475 15.61 33.17 -4.85
CA PHE A 475 15.85 33.25 -3.41
C PHE A 475 17.07 34.08 -3.01
N TYR A 476 18.02 34.31 -3.90
CA TYR A 476 19.18 35.13 -3.65
C TYR A 476 19.00 36.59 -4.10
N ASN A 477 17.82 36.90 -4.68
CA ASN A 477 17.49 38.27 -5.07
C ASN A 477 16.66 38.94 -3.95
N PRO A 478 17.24 39.86 -3.14
CA PRO A 478 16.55 40.50 -2.01
C PRO A 478 15.26 41.24 -2.40
N VAL A 479 15.22 41.78 -3.62
CA VAL A 479 14.09 42.53 -4.16
C VAL A 479 12.90 41.55 -4.44
N THR A 480 13.20 40.42 -5.08
CA THR A 480 12.16 39.42 -5.39
C THR A 480 11.62 38.75 -4.11
N VAL A 481 12.49 38.49 -3.13
CA VAL A 481 12.11 37.96 -1.80
C VAL A 481 11.26 38.98 -1.03
N ALA A 482 11.61 40.27 -1.06
CA ALA A 482 10.81 41.32 -0.40
C ALA A 482 9.44 41.51 -1.07
N PHE A 483 9.38 41.44 -2.41
CA PHE A 483 8.12 41.50 -3.13
C PHE A 483 7.23 40.29 -2.81
N GLY A 484 7.78 39.09 -2.84
CA GLY A 484 7.07 37.84 -2.46
C GLY A 484 6.59 37.86 -1.01
N LYS A 485 7.33 38.48 -0.08
CA LYS A 485 6.92 38.68 1.31
C LYS A 485 5.73 39.64 1.43
N ASN A 486 5.73 40.72 0.67
CA ASN A 486 4.60 41.66 0.65
C ASN A 486 3.35 41.05 0.01
N GLU A 487 3.49 40.29 -1.07
CA GLU A 487 2.39 39.56 -1.70
C GLU A 487 1.83 38.47 -0.76
N PHE A 488 2.70 37.82 -0.01
CA PHE A 488 2.27 36.86 1.02
C PHE A 488 1.45 37.55 2.13
N LEU A 489 1.93 38.70 2.65
CA LEU A 489 1.23 39.47 3.67
C LEU A 489 -0.15 39.97 3.18
N GLN A 490 -0.25 40.39 1.92
CA GLN A 490 -1.52 40.82 1.32
C GLN A 490 -2.52 39.66 1.15
N ASN A 491 -2.09 38.50 0.73
CA ASN A 491 -2.96 37.37 0.44
C ASN A 491 -3.26 36.48 1.67
N TRP A 492 -2.34 36.41 2.64
CA TRP A 492 -2.37 35.45 3.75
C TRP A 492 -2.26 36.10 5.14
N GLY A 493 -2.05 37.42 5.22
CA GLY A 493 -1.86 38.15 6.48
C GLY A 493 -0.56 37.76 7.20
N GLU A 494 -0.46 38.13 8.47
CA GLU A 494 0.72 37.88 9.34
C GLU A 494 0.81 36.41 9.81
N ARG A 495 0.62 35.47 8.93
CA ARG A 495 0.75 34.03 9.29
C ARG A 495 2.21 33.69 9.49
N GLN A 496 2.51 33.07 10.61
CA GLN A 496 3.86 32.58 10.91
C GLN A 496 4.20 31.34 10.04
N LEU A 497 5.46 31.18 9.71
CA LEU A 497 5.98 30.01 8.99
C LEU A 497 5.82 28.76 9.87
N GLN A 498 4.76 28.02 9.65
CA GLN A 498 4.44 26.74 10.31
C GLN A 498 4.01 25.72 9.27
N ASP A 499 4.17 24.44 9.57
CA ASP A 499 3.62 23.40 8.73
C ASP A 499 2.10 23.59 8.58
N ASN A 500 1.58 23.33 7.37
CA ASN A 500 0.16 23.48 7.03
C ASN A 500 -0.42 24.92 7.11
N TRP A 501 0.40 25.97 7.03
CA TRP A 501 -0.03 27.37 7.07
C TRP A 501 -1.10 27.75 6.02
N ARG A 502 -1.25 26.95 4.94
CA ARG A 502 -2.24 27.15 3.86
C ARG A 502 -3.65 26.68 4.20
N TRP A 503 -3.85 25.93 5.27
CA TRP A 503 -5.14 25.37 5.61
C TRP A 503 -5.96 26.36 6.43
N ALA A 504 -7.23 26.60 6.03
CA ALA A 504 -8.12 27.58 6.68
C ALA A 504 -8.59 27.14 8.08
N ASN A 505 -8.72 25.82 8.32
CA ASN A 505 -9.13 25.25 9.60
C ASN A 505 -7.94 24.55 10.27
N LYS A 506 -7.32 25.25 11.21
CA LYS A 506 -6.45 24.61 12.20
C LYS A 506 -7.36 24.03 13.28
N GLY A 507 -7.37 22.69 13.40
CA GLY A 507 -7.94 22.05 14.58
C GLY A 507 -7.32 22.65 15.84
N SER A 508 -8.15 22.90 16.83
CA SER A 508 -7.95 23.63 18.07
C SER A 508 -6.90 22.98 19.03
N GLY A 509 -5.66 22.79 18.57
CA GLY A 509 -4.60 22.15 19.38
C GLY A 509 -3.39 23.04 19.72
N ASN A 510 -3.28 24.25 19.19
CA ASN A 510 -2.06 25.07 19.32
C ASN A 510 -2.24 26.42 20.01
N THR A 511 -3.34 26.63 20.68
CA THR A 511 -3.67 27.94 21.27
C THR A 511 -2.84 28.32 22.52
N THR A 512 -2.25 27.34 23.22
CA THR A 512 -1.62 27.60 24.52
C THR A 512 -0.21 28.18 24.41
N GLN A 513 0.62 27.72 23.43
CA GLN A 513 1.99 28.27 23.33
C GLN A 513 2.09 29.56 22.51
N ALA A 514 1.29 29.70 21.45
CA ALA A 514 1.23 30.96 20.70
C ALA A 514 0.59 32.09 21.54
N ASN A 515 -0.48 31.80 22.30
CA ASN A 515 -1.11 32.76 23.21
C ASN A 515 -0.20 33.19 24.37
N ILE A 516 0.71 32.29 24.83
CA ILE A 516 1.69 32.66 25.86
C ILE A 516 2.76 33.60 25.29
N GLN A 517 3.17 33.38 24.04
CA GLN A 517 4.20 34.19 23.39
C GLN A 517 3.71 35.60 23.03
N ASP A 518 2.47 35.70 22.54
CA ASP A 518 1.81 36.98 22.27
C ASP A 518 1.45 37.71 23.59
N ALA A 519 0.97 36.98 24.59
CA ALA A 519 0.69 37.53 25.92
C ALA A 519 1.96 38.02 26.65
N LEU A 520 3.11 37.40 26.42
CA LEU A 520 4.39 37.86 27.00
C LEU A 520 4.92 39.13 26.32
N VAL A 521 4.51 39.39 25.06
CA VAL A 521 4.89 40.60 24.33
C VAL A 521 3.96 41.80 24.67
N GLU A 522 2.69 41.52 24.99
CA GLU A 522 1.64 42.56 25.24
C GLU A 522 1.25 42.71 26.71
N ALA A 523 1.72 41.86 27.64
CA ALA A 523 1.31 41.91 29.03
C ALA A 523 1.87 43.16 29.75
N GLU A 524 0.97 43.94 30.32
CA GLU A 524 1.31 44.93 31.35
C GLU A 524 1.99 44.28 32.55
N GLU A 525 3.08 44.83 33.00
CA GLU A 525 4.18 44.29 33.79
C GLU A 525 3.86 43.63 35.15
N ASN A 526 2.61 43.41 35.59
CA ASN A 526 2.38 43.16 37.01
C ASN A 526 1.88 41.76 37.43
N GLU A 527 1.13 41.01 36.64
CA GLU A 527 0.55 39.74 37.13
C GLU A 527 1.37 38.51 36.74
N LEU A 528 1.83 38.42 35.50
CA LEU A 528 2.55 37.21 34.98
C LEU A 528 3.94 37.00 35.61
N PHE A 529 4.55 38.04 36.13
CA PHE A 529 5.87 37.96 36.77
C PHE A 529 5.79 37.91 38.31
N ASN A 530 4.56 37.85 38.88
CA ASN A 530 4.36 37.69 40.31
C ASN A 530 4.22 36.21 40.69
N PRO A 531 5.08 35.67 41.56
CA PRO A 531 4.97 34.31 42.06
C PRO A 531 3.63 33.98 42.70
N GLU A 532 3.03 34.94 43.43
CA GLU A 532 1.75 34.75 44.13
C GLU A 532 0.59 34.46 43.18
N PHE A 533 0.62 35.05 41.97
CA PHE A 533 -0.38 34.78 40.95
C PHE A 533 -0.47 33.27 40.58
N TYR A 534 0.64 32.57 40.54
CA TYR A 534 0.69 31.14 40.29
C TYR A 534 0.33 30.33 41.52
N ILE A 535 0.77 30.74 42.69
CA ILE A 535 0.49 30.06 43.96
C ILE A 535 -1.02 30.08 44.25
N SER A 536 -1.70 31.19 43.99
CA SER A 536 -3.16 31.29 44.15
C SER A 536 -3.98 30.36 43.29
N LYS A 537 -3.42 29.86 42.20
CA LYS A 537 -4.07 28.90 41.25
C LYS A 537 -3.89 27.44 41.66
N ILE A 538 -3.07 27.14 42.67
CA ILE A 538 -2.87 25.76 43.14
C ILE A 538 -4.15 25.34 43.89
N PRO A 539 -4.77 24.19 43.55
CA PRO A 539 -5.97 23.72 44.22
C PRO A 539 -5.67 23.39 45.69
N VAL A 540 -6.51 23.92 46.58
CA VAL A 540 -6.43 23.71 48.05
C VAL A 540 -7.54 22.77 48.51
N GLU A 541 -8.64 22.67 47.75
CA GLU A 541 -9.79 21.86 48.12
C GLU A 541 -9.48 20.37 47.94
N LYS A 542 -9.69 19.58 48.99
CA LYS A 542 -9.46 18.14 48.99
C LYS A 542 -10.18 17.44 47.84
N LYS A 543 -11.42 17.85 47.53
CA LYS A 543 -12.21 17.27 46.44
C LYS A 543 -11.56 17.48 45.07
N ALA A 544 -10.98 18.66 44.83
CA ALA A 544 -10.27 18.98 43.58
C ALA A 544 -8.95 18.16 43.46
N ILE A 545 -8.23 18.02 44.58
CA ILE A 545 -7.00 17.24 44.66
C ILE A 545 -7.30 15.77 44.41
N ASP A 546 -8.34 15.20 45.05
CA ASP A 546 -8.75 13.82 44.85
C ASP A 546 -9.16 13.53 43.37
N SER A 547 -9.79 14.49 42.68
CA SER A 547 -10.10 14.38 41.28
C SER A 547 -8.82 14.31 40.42
N LEU A 548 -7.86 15.20 40.67
CA LEU A 548 -6.58 15.19 39.94
C LEU A 548 -5.81 13.89 40.16
N VAL A 549 -5.84 13.31 41.37
CA VAL A 549 -5.23 12.00 41.64
C VAL A 549 -5.90 10.89 40.82
N LYS A 550 -7.24 10.88 40.78
CA LYS A 550 -8.02 9.88 40.03
C LYS A 550 -7.73 9.99 38.52
N ASP A 551 -7.79 11.20 37.98
CA ASP A 551 -7.55 11.43 36.54
C ASP A 551 -6.13 11.04 36.13
N ARG A 552 -5.12 11.35 36.97
CA ARG A 552 -3.74 10.93 36.76
C ARG A 552 -3.60 9.40 36.77
N ASN A 553 -4.16 8.75 37.80
CA ASN A 553 -4.08 7.30 37.93
C ASN A 553 -4.77 6.58 36.76
N PHE A 554 -5.93 7.09 36.35
CA PHE A 554 -6.63 6.57 35.17
C PHE A 554 -5.82 6.78 33.89
N ALA A 555 -5.19 7.95 33.73
CA ALA A 555 -4.31 8.22 32.59
C ALA A 555 -3.13 7.25 32.54
N TYR A 556 -2.46 6.97 33.67
CA TYR A 556 -1.39 5.97 33.70
C TYR A 556 -1.86 4.56 33.35
N TYR A 557 -3.07 4.20 33.81
CA TYR A 557 -3.67 2.90 33.46
C TYR A 557 -3.92 2.77 31.96
N GLN A 558 -4.57 3.77 31.37
CA GLN A 558 -4.84 3.80 29.93
C GLN A 558 -3.56 3.80 29.10
N LEU A 559 -2.56 4.59 29.47
CA LEU A 559 -1.23 4.56 28.82
C LEU A 559 -0.60 3.18 28.88
N GLY A 560 -0.66 2.50 30.05
CA GLY A 560 -0.15 1.13 30.19
C GLY A 560 -0.81 0.15 29.22
N LEU A 561 -2.14 0.23 29.07
CA LEU A 561 -2.88 -0.61 28.13
C LEU A 561 -2.60 -0.25 26.67
N ILE A 562 -2.60 1.03 26.31
CA ILE A 562 -2.34 1.50 24.94
C ILE A 562 -0.93 1.08 24.50
N TYR A 563 0.08 1.33 25.32
CA TYR A 563 1.45 0.91 25.00
C TYR A 563 1.59 -0.60 24.85
N LYS A 564 0.90 -1.40 25.71
CA LYS A 564 0.94 -2.85 25.63
C LYS A 564 0.24 -3.41 24.39
N GLU A 565 -1.04 -3.03 24.18
CA GLU A 565 -1.90 -3.68 23.20
C GLU A 565 -1.77 -3.05 21.81
N LYS A 566 -1.73 -1.72 21.72
CA LYS A 566 -1.79 -0.98 20.47
C LYS A 566 -0.41 -0.68 19.87
N PHE A 567 0.57 -0.31 20.69
CA PHE A 567 1.92 0.04 20.22
C PHE A 567 2.95 -1.08 20.35
N GLN A 568 2.71 -2.06 21.23
CA GLN A 568 3.67 -3.14 21.57
C GLN A 568 4.97 -2.61 22.21
N GLU A 569 4.90 -1.46 22.84
CA GLU A 569 6.00 -0.82 23.55
C GLU A 569 6.00 -1.28 25.02
N TYR A 570 6.39 -2.54 25.24
CA TYR A 570 6.24 -3.22 26.53
C TYR A 570 7.03 -2.57 27.66
N TYR A 571 8.17 -1.95 27.40
CA TYR A 571 8.93 -1.22 28.40
C TYR A 571 8.21 0.04 28.87
N LEU A 572 7.65 0.83 27.93
CA LEU A 572 6.83 2.00 28.27
C LEU A 572 5.57 1.58 29.03
N ALA A 573 4.89 0.53 28.61
CA ALA A 573 3.73 -0.02 29.29
C ALA A 573 4.05 -0.41 30.73
N LYS A 574 5.16 -1.13 30.94
CA LYS A 574 5.66 -1.52 32.28
C LYS A 574 5.87 -0.29 33.15
N ASP A 575 6.59 0.72 32.64
CA ASP A 575 6.93 1.90 33.42
C ASP A 575 5.70 2.71 33.83
N LYS A 576 4.68 2.83 32.95
CA LYS A 576 3.41 3.49 33.28
C LYS A 576 2.60 2.76 34.34
N LEU A 577 2.49 1.41 34.23
CA LEU A 577 1.77 0.62 35.25
C LEU A 577 2.51 0.59 36.60
N LEU A 578 3.84 0.57 36.61
CA LEU A 578 4.62 0.69 37.84
C LEU A 578 4.44 2.06 38.47
N ALA A 579 4.43 3.16 37.68
CA ALA A 579 4.16 4.51 38.19
C ALA A 579 2.75 4.59 38.77
N LEU A 580 1.75 4.00 38.12
CA LEU A 580 0.40 3.89 38.65
C LEU A 580 0.37 3.24 40.05
N LEU A 581 0.93 2.02 40.15
CA LEU A 581 0.90 1.28 41.41
C LEU A 581 1.66 1.98 42.53
N LYS A 582 2.71 2.75 42.24
CA LYS A 582 3.44 3.58 43.21
C LYS A 582 2.60 4.74 43.74
N ASN A 583 1.65 5.22 42.96
CA ASN A 583 0.80 6.37 43.28
C ASN A 583 -0.46 6.02 44.10
N ASN A 584 -0.53 4.84 44.72
CA ASN A 584 -1.66 4.35 45.48
C ASN A 584 -3.00 4.54 44.76
N PRO A 585 -3.21 3.85 43.63
CA PRO A 585 -4.42 4.00 42.85
C PRO A 585 -5.66 3.45 43.53
N GLU A 586 -6.81 3.73 42.93
CA GLU A 586 -8.08 3.15 43.37
C GLU A 586 -8.04 1.63 43.29
N GLU A 587 -8.72 0.96 44.20
CA GLU A 587 -8.69 -0.51 44.33
C GLU A 587 -9.05 -1.24 43.03
N ARG A 588 -10.01 -0.71 42.26
CA ARG A 588 -10.43 -1.20 40.95
C ARG A 588 -9.31 -1.27 39.90
N LEU A 589 -8.27 -0.40 40.00
CA LEU A 589 -7.15 -0.34 39.08
C LEU A 589 -5.97 -1.21 39.49
N ILE A 590 -5.88 -1.60 40.78
CA ILE A 590 -4.72 -2.33 41.28
C ILE A 590 -4.56 -3.70 40.68
N LEU A 591 -5.60 -4.53 40.78
CA LEU A 591 -5.54 -5.92 40.36
C LEU A 591 -5.39 -6.08 38.83
N PRO A 592 -6.16 -5.36 37.98
CA PRO A 592 -5.93 -5.39 36.55
C PRO A 592 -4.53 -4.92 36.13
N SER A 593 -3.98 -3.90 36.81
CA SER A 593 -2.61 -3.42 36.54
C SER A 593 -1.55 -4.44 36.90
N LYS A 594 -1.68 -5.13 38.02
CA LYS A 594 -0.78 -6.22 38.40
C LYS A 594 -0.82 -7.39 37.41
N TYR A 595 -2.00 -7.77 36.96
CA TYR A 595 -2.15 -8.82 35.96
C TYR A 595 -1.54 -8.41 34.61
N ASN A 596 -1.76 -7.18 34.15
CA ASN A 596 -1.15 -6.68 32.94
C ASN A 596 0.39 -6.59 33.05
N LEU A 597 0.92 -6.19 34.21
CA LEU A 597 2.37 -6.24 34.48
C LEU A 597 2.93 -7.67 34.40
N TYR A 598 2.24 -8.65 35.00
CA TYR A 598 2.62 -10.05 34.85
C TYR A 598 2.72 -10.45 33.37
N LYS A 599 1.71 -10.11 32.58
CA LYS A 599 1.71 -10.40 31.14
C LYS A 599 2.82 -9.66 30.38
N ILE A 600 3.12 -8.43 30.73
CA ILE A 600 4.22 -7.66 30.14
C ILE A 600 5.58 -8.30 30.49
N TYR A 601 5.77 -8.78 31.72
CA TYR A 601 6.99 -9.48 32.10
C TYR A 601 7.18 -10.78 31.31
N GLU A 602 6.10 -11.56 31.09
CA GLU A 602 6.15 -12.73 30.19
C GLU A 602 6.58 -12.34 28.77
N LEU A 603 6.01 -11.29 28.20
CA LEU A 603 6.31 -10.80 26.85
C LEU A 603 7.75 -10.28 26.71
N LEU A 604 8.32 -9.73 27.79
CA LEU A 604 9.69 -9.26 27.84
C LEU A 604 10.71 -10.37 28.18
N GLY A 605 10.25 -11.59 28.50
CA GLY A 605 11.12 -12.69 28.94
C GLY A 605 11.70 -12.51 30.33
N LEU A 606 11.13 -11.61 31.14
CA LEU A 606 11.55 -11.32 32.52
C LEU A 606 10.88 -12.31 33.49
N ASN A 607 11.30 -13.59 33.42
CA ASN A 607 10.63 -14.68 34.12
C ASN A 607 10.63 -14.53 35.65
N GLY A 608 11.69 -13.95 36.23
CA GLY A 608 11.77 -13.72 37.68
C GLY A 608 10.74 -12.73 38.18
N GLU A 609 10.59 -11.60 37.48
CA GLU A 609 9.59 -10.56 37.77
C GLU A 609 8.16 -11.07 37.50
N ALA A 610 7.99 -11.90 36.47
CA ALA A 610 6.71 -12.52 36.15
C ALA A 610 6.27 -13.46 37.29
N ASP A 611 7.16 -14.31 37.81
CA ASP A 611 6.86 -15.20 38.94
C ASP A 611 6.53 -14.43 40.22
N ILE A 612 7.24 -13.36 40.52
CA ILE A 612 6.94 -12.49 41.65
C ILE A 612 5.55 -11.86 41.50
N ALA A 613 5.23 -11.30 40.31
CA ALA A 613 3.93 -10.69 40.05
C ALA A 613 2.78 -11.71 40.14
N LYS A 614 2.97 -12.91 39.58
CA LYS A 614 2.04 -14.04 39.68
C LYS A 614 1.74 -14.41 41.11
N ASN A 615 2.80 -14.67 41.92
CA ASN A 615 2.66 -15.06 43.32
C ASN A 615 2.03 -13.96 44.19
N ASP A 616 2.30 -12.68 43.90
CA ASP A 616 1.68 -11.55 44.59
C ASP A 616 0.16 -11.48 44.33
N ILE A 617 -0.29 -11.76 43.10
CA ILE A 617 -1.71 -11.82 42.77
C ILE A 617 -2.39 -12.99 43.49
N ILE A 618 -1.80 -14.19 43.43
CA ILE A 618 -2.37 -15.41 44.04
C ILE A 618 -2.45 -15.25 45.58
N ALA A 619 -1.41 -14.70 46.20
CA ALA A 619 -1.37 -14.55 47.64
C ALA A 619 -2.30 -13.46 48.20
N LYS A 620 -2.39 -12.31 47.51
CA LYS A 620 -3.17 -11.15 48.02
C LYS A 620 -4.61 -11.13 47.54
N TYR A 621 -4.92 -11.80 46.43
CA TYR A 621 -6.25 -11.81 45.79
C TYR A 621 -6.68 -13.24 45.43
N PRO A 622 -6.68 -14.21 46.36
CA PRO A 622 -6.90 -15.63 46.08
C PRO A 622 -8.27 -15.92 45.42
N ASP A 623 -9.28 -15.14 45.80
CA ASP A 623 -10.65 -15.30 45.28
C ASP A 623 -10.91 -14.54 44.00
N SER A 624 -9.88 -13.91 43.44
CA SER A 624 -10.04 -13.17 42.19
C SER A 624 -10.00 -14.10 40.97
N ARG A 625 -10.73 -13.71 39.96
CA ARG A 625 -10.68 -14.38 38.65
C ARG A 625 -9.25 -14.49 38.12
N TYR A 626 -8.43 -13.45 38.29
CA TYR A 626 -7.03 -13.44 37.83
C TYR A 626 -6.18 -14.49 38.56
N ALA A 627 -6.40 -14.69 39.85
CA ALA A 627 -5.73 -15.74 40.60
C ALA A 627 -6.15 -17.14 40.11
N SER A 628 -7.43 -17.35 39.83
CA SER A 628 -7.94 -18.61 39.29
C SER A 628 -7.31 -18.93 37.93
N ILE A 629 -7.19 -17.95 37.01
CA ILE A 629 -6.52 -18.10 35.71
C ILE A 629 -5.02 -18.44 35.88
N LEU A 630 -4.35 -17.80 36.83
CA LEU A 630 -2.92 -18.01 37.10
C LEU A 630 -2.61 -19.34 37.78
N MET A 631 -3.52 -19.86 38.60
CA MET A 631 -3.39 -21.17 39.23
C MET A 631 -3.68 -22.32 38.28
N ASN A 632 -4.68 -22.17 37.42
CA ASN A 632 -5.12 -23.18 36.47
C ASN A 632 -5.26 -22.59 35.04
N PRO A 633 -4.17 -22.40 34.29
CA PRO A 633 -4.23 -21.79 32.94
C PRO A 633 -5.08 -22.56 31.92
N ASN A 634 -5.36 -23.84 32.20
CA ASN A 634 -6.13 -24.76 31.34
C ASN A 634 -7.48 -25.17 31.93
N ALA A 635 -7.91 -24.57 33.05
CA ALA A 635 -9.22 -24.86 33.62
C ALA A 635 -10.33 -24.30 32.70
N ASP A 636 -11.26 -25.13 32.35
CA ASP A 636 -12.51 -24.73 31.73
C ASP A 636 -13.29 -23.91 32.79
N LEU A 637 -13.28 -22.59 32.67
CA LEU A 637 -14.02 -21.67 33.55
C LEU A 637 -15.54 -21.71 33.24
N GLY A 638 -16.04 -22.79 32.65
CA GLY A 638 -17.39 -22.93 32.08
C GLY A 638 -18.55 -23.02 33.08
N GLU A 639 -18.31 -22.96 34.41
CA GLU A 639 -19.38 -23.04 35.41
C GLU A 639 -19.93 -21.67 35.87
N ASP A 640 -19.26 -20.56 35.55
CA ASP A 640 -19.74 -19.21 35.86
C ASP A 640 -20.52 -18.61 34.70
N GLU A 641 -21.82 -18.45 34.85
CA GLU A 641 -22.73 -17.83 33.84
C GLU A 641 -22.27 -16.43 33.44
N ASN A 642 -21.55 -15.72 34.32
CA ASN A 642 -20.99 -14.39 34.07
C ASN A 642 -19.56 -14.41 33.52
N SER A 643 -19.03 -15.60 33.21
CA SER A 643 -17.69 -15.65 32.56
C SER A 643 -17.76 -15.05 31.15
N PRO A 644 -16.73 -14.33 30.68
CA PRO A 644 -16.70 -13.78 29.34
C PRO A 644 -16.89 -14.83 28.25
N GLU A 645 -16.43 -16.07 28.49
CA GLU A 645 -16.59 -17.21 27.57
C GLU A 645 -18.05 -17.63 27.44
N ASN A 646 -18.79 -17.70 28.56
CA ASN A 646 -20.23 -18.02 28.56
C ASN A 646 -21.07 -16.88 27.99
N ILE A 647 -20.70 -15.63 28.30
CA ILE A 647 -21.32 -14.46 27.69
C ILE A 647 -21.09 -14.46 26.17
N TYR A 648 -19.88 -14.75 25.72
CA TYR A 648 -19.58 -14.88 24.30
C TYR A 648 -20.38 -16.00 23.64
N ALA A 649 -20.47 -17.16 24.27
CA ALA A 649 -21.26 -18.30 23.77
C ALA A 649 -22.76 -17.94 23.66
N THR A 650 -23.28 -17.18 24.63
CA THR A 650 -24.67 -16.71 24.63
C THR A 650 -24.89 -15.71 23.48
N LEU A 651 -23.98 -14.76 23.27
CA LEU A 651 -24.06 -13.83 22.16
C LEU A 651 -23.89 -14.52 20.80
N TYR A 652 -23.06 -15.56 20.73
CA TYR A 652 -22.91 -16.34 19.51
C TYR A 652 -24.19 -17.07 19.12
N LYS A 653 -24.95 -17.61 20.12
CA LYS A 653 -26.29 -18.19 19.90
C LYS A 653 -27.28 -17.14 19.39
N LYS A 654 -27.26 -15.93 19.94
CA LYS A 654 -28.08 -14.82 19.43
C LYS A 654 -27.71 -14.46 17.99
N PHE A 655 -26.43 -14.50 17.67
CA PHE A 655 -25.95 -14.29 16.30
C PHE A 655 -26.49 -15.39 15.34
N GLU A 656 -26.47 -16.65 15.75
CA GLU A 656 -27.07 -17.76 14.97
C GLU A 656 -28.58 -17.59 14.78
N ASN A 657 -29.27 -17.00 15.76
CA ASN A 657 -30.69 -16.64 15.67
C ASN A 657 -30.93 -15.38 14.83
N GLN A 658 -29.94 -14.81 14.21
CA GLN A 658 -29.99 -13.57 13.40
C GLN A 658 -30.38 -12.30 14.20
N GLU A 659 -30.20 -12.28 15.51
CA GLU A 659 -30.41 -11.10 16.38
C GLU A 659 -29.24 -10.12 16.28
N TYR A 660 -28.83 -9.75 15.07
CA TYR A 660 -27.57 -9.04 14.82
C TYR A 660 -27.49 -7.68 15.51
N ALA A 661 -28.56 -6.89 15.54
CA ALA A 661 -28.57 -5.58 16.21
C ALA A 661 -28.30 -5.72 17.71
N ASN A 662 -28.96 -6.69 18.39
CA ASN A 662 -28.73 -6.98 19.79
C ASN A 662 -27.31 -7.46 20.07
N VAL A 663 -26.75 -8.30 19.16
CA VAL A 663 -25.36 -8.77 19.29
C VAL A 663 -24.38 -7.60 19.19
N ILE A 664 -24.58 -6.65 18.28
CA ILE A 664 -23.71 -5.48 18.11
C ILE A 664 -23.73 -4.64 19.40
N GLU A 665 -24.92 -4.30 19.91
CA GLU A 665 -25.08 -3.50 21.13
C GLU A 665 -24.46 -4.19 22.35
N GLN A 666 -24.72 -5.46 22.56
CA GLN A 666 -24.18 -6.22 23.69
C GLN A 666 -22.66 -6.40 23.58
N CYS A 667 -22.13 -6.62 22.38
CA CYS A 667 -20.67 -6.67 22.18
C CYS A 667 -20.02 -5.36 22.59
N ASP A 668 -20.58 -4.19 22.28
CA ASP A 668 -20.03 -2.88 22.69
C ASP A 668 -19.95 -2.73 24.22
N ILE A 669 -20.99 -3.20 24.93
CA ILE A 669 -21.02 -3.21 26.39
C ILE A 669 -19.90 -4.10 26.93
N TYR A 670 -19.78 -5.33 26.45
CA TYR A 670 -18.82 -6.30 26.97
C TYR A 670 -17.37 -6.02 26.54
N ILE A 671 -17.15 -5.42 25.37
CA ILE A 671 -15.82 -4.91 24.95
C ILE A 671 -15.33 -3.87 25.97
N THR A 672 -16.20 -2.95 26.39
CA THR A 672 -15.88 -1.95 27.41
C THR A 672 -15.66 -2.58 28.80
N GLN A 673 -16.50 -3.55 29.16
CA GLN A 673 -16.43 -4.21 30.46
C GLN A 673 -15.16 -5.06 30.63
N PHE A 674 -14.72 -5.73 29.55
CA PHE A 674 -13.57 -6.64 29.54
C PHE A 674 -12.32 -6.01 28.90
N GLU A 675 -12.25 -4.68 28.82
CA GLU A 675 -11.12 -3.96 28.24
C GLU A 675 -9.78 -4.47 28.78
N GLY A 676 -8.86 -4.82 27.84
CA GLY A 676 -7.54 -5.37 28.17
C GLY A 676 -7.50 -6.91 28.38
N GLU A 677 -8.64 -7.61 28.33
CA GLU A 677 -8.68 -9.08 28.40
C GLU A 677 -8.51 -9.73 27.03
N LYS A 678 -8.00 -10.97 27.03
CA LYS A 678 -7.72 -11.73 25.80
C LYS A 678 -8.96 -12.05 24.96
N ILE A 679 -10.15 -11.99 25.55
CA ILE A 679 -11.40 -12.32 24.87
C ILE A 679 -11.95 -11.15 24.07
N VAL A 680 -11.54 -9.92 24.36
CA VAL A 680 -12.05 -8.71 23.68
C VAL A 680 -11.97 -8.79 22.16
N PRO A 681 -10.86 -9.25 21.55
CA PRO A 681 -10.80 -9.42 20.08
C PRO A 681 -11.86 -10.39 19.53
N LYS A 682 -12.32 -11.38 20.31
CA LYS A 682 -13.41 -12.28 19.89
C LYS A 682 -14.75 -11.56 19.83
N PHE A 683 -15.05 -10.70 20.82
CA PHE A 683 -16.25 -9.87 20.80
C PHE A 683 -16.23 -8.89 19.63
N GLU A 684 -15.07 -8.25 19.38
CA GLU A 684 -14.90 -7.36 18.24
C GLU A 684 -15.12 -8.10 16.90
N PHE A 685 -14.59 -9.32 16.80
CA PHE A 685 -14.77 -10.13 15.59
C PHE A 685 -16.23 -10.56 15.39
N LEU A 686 -16.93 -10.97 16.46
CA LEU A 686 -18.35 -11.30 16.42
C LEU A 686 -19.19 -10.08 16.01
N LYS A 687 -18.91 -8.92 16.60
CA LYS A 687 -19.53 -7.63 16.22
C LYS A 687 -19.30 -7.30 14.75
N ALA A 688 -18.07 -7.49 14.25
CA ALA A 688 -17.75 -7.25 12.84
C ALA A 688 -18.57 -8.12 11.89
N VAL A 689 -18.73 -9.41 12.22
CA VAL A 689 -19.55 -10.33 11.42
C VAL A 689 -21.03 -9.98 11.50
N ALA A 690 -21.55 -9.57 12.66
CA ALA A 690 -22.93 -9.10 12.82
C ALA A 690 -23.18 -7.82 12.00
N LYS A 691 -22.24 -6.86 12.01
CA LYS A 691 -22.29 -5.66 11.16
C LYS A 691 -22.27 -6.01 9.67
N ALA A 692 -21.50 -7.00 9.24
CA ALA A 692 -21.50 -7.47 7.86
C ALA A 692 -22.88 -7.94 7.42
N ARG A 693 -23.60 -8.63 8.31
CA ARG A 693 -24.95 -9.13 8.03
C ARG A 693 -26.00 -8.02 7.90
N LEU A 694 -25.90 -6.96 8.70
CA LEU A 694 -26.86 -5.84 8.68
C LEU A 694 -26.48 -4.74 7.69
N TYR A 695 -25.22 -4.32 7.69
CA TYR A 695 -24.77 -3.11 7.00
C TYR A 695 -23.94 -3.39 5.74
N GLY A 696 -23.55 -4.65 5.52
CA GLY A 696 -22.85 -5.10 4.31
C GLY A 696 -21.35 -4.88 4.32
N PHE A 697 -20.77 -4.89 3.11
CA PHE A 697 -19.32 -4.99 2.88
C PHE A 697 -18.52 -3.83 3.49
N GLU A 698 -18.94 -2.57 3.31
CA GLU A 698 -18.18 -1.42 3.79
C GLU A 698 -17.99 -1.47 5.30
N SER A 699 -19.07 -1.69 6.05
CA SER A 699 -19.01 -1.79 7.51
C SER A 699 -18.20 -2.99 7.99
N TYR A 700 -18.24 -4.10 7.22
CA TYR A 700 -17.42 -5.28 7.49
C TYR A 700 -15.93 -4.99 7.27
N ASN A 701 -15.59 -4.38 6.13
CA ASN A 701 -14.22 -4.01 5.77
C ASN A 701 -13.60 -3.06 6.81
N GLU A 702 -14.34 -2.04 7.24
CA GLU A 702 -13.93 -1.13 8.31
C GLU A 702 -13.68 -1.88 9.63
N SER A 703 -14.61 -2.74 10.04
CA SER A 703 -14.50 -3.49 11.30
C SER A 703 -13.36 -4.50 11.29
N ILE A 704 -13.14 -5.23 10.20
CA ILE A 704 -12.01 -6.16 10.06
C ILE A 704 -10.68 -5.40 10.04
N ASN A 705 -10.62 -4.28 9.33
CA ASN A 705 -9.43 -3.41 9.35
C ASN A 705 -9.13 -2.90 10.77
N TYR A 706 -10.17 -2.49 11.52
CA TYR A 706 -10.02 -2.08 12.92
C TYR A 706 -9.42 -3.19 13.78
N ILE A 707 -9.90 -4.44 13.65
CA ILE A 707 -9.39 -5.58 14.42
C ILE A 707 -7.93 -5.89 14.06
N ALA A 708 -7.60 -5.89 12.76
CA ALA A 708 -6.23 -6.10 12.30
C ALA A 708 -5.26 -5.04 12.84
N LEU A 709 -5.71 -3.78 12.94
CA LEU A 709 -4.91 -2.67 13.42
C LEU A 709 -4.74 -2.66 14.94
N ASN A 710 -5.78 -2.98 15.70
CA ASN A 710 -5.80 -2.80 17.15
C ASN A 710 -5.45 -4.05 17.94
N TYR A 711 -5.60 -5.24 17.37
CA TYR A 711 -5.33 -6.51 18.05
C TYR A 711 -4.36 -7.43 17.29
N PRO A 712 -3.22 -6.93 16.76
CA PRO A 712 -2.34 -7.68 15.84
C PRO A 712 -1.73 -8.94 16.45
N ASN A 713 -1.69 -9.03 17.78
CA ASN A 713 -1.12 -10.17 18.50
C ASN A 713 -2.14 -11.26 18.80
N SER A 714 -3.44 -10.95 18.71
CA SER A 714 -4.49 -11.93 18.93
C SER A 714 -4.67 -12.87 17.73
N PRO A 715 -5.20 -14.08 17.93
CA PRO A 715 -5.59 -14.95 16.82
C PRO A 715 -6.57 -14.29 15.86
N GLU A 716 -7.53 -13.52 16.41
CA GLU A 716 -8.55 -12.78 15.66
C GLU A 716 -7.92 -11.64 14.83
N GLY A 717 -6.94 -10.93 15.39
CA GLY A 717 -6.22 -9.87 14.69
C GLY A 717 -5.40 -10.41 13.52
N LYS A 718 -4.69 -11.52 13.71
CA LYS A 718 -3.95 -12.20 12.62
C LYS A 718 -4.89 -12.68 11.52
N LYS A 719 -6.05 -13.27 11.91
CA LYS A 719 -7.08 -13.67 10.97
C LYS A 719 -7.65 -12.46 10.21
N ALA A 720 -7.88 -11.35 10.89
CA ALA A 720 -8.35 -10.12 10.27
C ALA A 720 -7.31 -9.55 9.29
N GLU A 721 -6.01 -9.61 9.62
CA GLU A 721 -4.92 -9.20 8.72
C GLU A 721 -4.92 -10.06 7.43
N ASP A 722 -4.99 -11.38 7.56
CA ASP A 722 -5.09 -12.30 6.42
C ASP A 722 -6.33 -12.01 5.56
N MET A 723 -7.47 -11.75 6.19
CA MET A 723 -8.70 -11.40 5.49
C MET A 723 -8.56 -10.07 4.71
N MET A 724 -7.90 -9.06 5.27
CA MET A 724 -7.65 -7.79 4.56
C MET A 724 -6.76 -7.99 3.32
N GLU A 725 -5.81 -8.92 3.37
CA GLU A 725 -4.90 -9.19 2.26
C GLU A 725 -5.53 -10.08 1.17
N ASN A 726 -6.26 -11.12 1.55
CA ASN A 726 -6.66 -12.19 0.65
C ASN A 726 -8.17 -12.27 0.38
N VAL A 727 -9.02 -11.82 1.31
CA VAL A 727 -10.48 -12.00 1.22
C VAL A 727 -11.19 -10.71 0.81
N MET A 728 -10.85 -9.56 1.44
CA MET A 728 -11.53 -8.29 1.16
C MET A 728 -11.42 -7.84 -0.28
N PRO A 729 -10.28 -7.99 -1.00
CA PRO A 729 -10.20 -7.64 -2.42
C PRO A 729 -11.11 -8.49 -3.32
N LEU A 730 -11.42 -9.72 -2.91
CA LEU A 730 -12.35 -10.60 -3.64
C LEU A 730 -13.80 -10.20 -3.36
N LEU A 731 -14.12 -9.91 -2.09
CA LEU A 731 -15.46 -9.50 -1.67
C LEU A 731 -15.84 -8.08 -2.14
N SER A 732 -14.87 -7.24 -2.48
CA SER A 732 -15.14 -5.87 -2.97
C SER A 732 -15.77 -5.84 -4.37
N LYS A 733 -15.76 -6.95 -5.11
CA LYS A 733 -16.37 -7.06 -6.44
C LYS A 733 -17.90 -7.05 -6.30
N ASN A 734 -18.55 -6.04 -6.87
CA ASN A 734 -19.99 -5.82 -6.77
C ASN A 734 -20.74 -5.86 -8.13
N GLU A 735 -20.08 -6.33 -9.19
CA GLU A 735 -20.68 -6.43 -10.52
C GLU A 735 -21.62 -7.64 -10.61
N PHE A 736 -22.83 -7.41 -11.10
CA PHE A 736 -23.81 -8.47 -11.34
C PHE A 736 -23.41 -9.32 -12.53
N GLN A 737 -23.54 -10.63 -12.36
CA GLN A 737 -23.21 -11.61 -13.39
C GLN A 737 -24.41 -11.89 -14.29
N SER A 738 -24.16 -12.26 -15.57
CA SER A 738 -25.19 -12.72 -16.49
C SER A 738 -25.90 -13.97 -15.95
N ASN A 739 -27.22 -14.02 -16.08
CA ASN A 739 -28.01 -15.17 -15.68
C ASN A 739 -27.62 -16.49 -16.41
N ASP A 740 -27.04 -16.40 -17.61
CA ASP A 740 -26.58 -17.56 -18.38
C ASP A 740 -25.40 -18.31 -17.71
N ALA A 741 -24.67 -17.63 -16.84
CA ALA A 741 -23.56 -18.22 -16.11
C ALA A 741 -23.99 -19.03 -14.88
N SER A 742 -25.26 -18.91 -14.44
CA SER A 742 -25.78 -19.53 -13.21
C SER A 742 -26.61 -20.79 -13.51
N LYS A 743 -26.45 -21.80 -12.65
CA LYS A 743 -27.26 -23.03 -12.68
C LYS A 743 -28.31 -23.10 -11.56
N GLN A 744 -28.27 -22.16 -10.64
CA GLN A 744 -29.14 -22.11 -9.47
C GLN A 744 -29.75 -20.73 -9.31
N PHE A 745 -31.05 -20.70 -9.09
CA PHE A 745 -31.83 -19.49 -8.97
C PHE A 745 -32.71 -19.56 -7.70
N LYS A 746 -33.14 -18.39 -7.27
CA LYS A 746 -33.95 -18.19 -6.08
C LYS A 746 -35.13 -17.30 -6.41
N ALA A 747 -36.28 -17.54 -5.75
CA ALA A 747 -37.40 -16.60 -5.71
C ALA A 747 -37.42 -15.92 -4.33
N ILE A 748 -37.46 -14.60 -4.32
CA ILE A 748 -37.30 -13.77 -3.13
C ILE A 748 -38.60 -13.06 -2.84
N TYR A 749 -39.16 -13.26 -1.65
CA TYR A 749 -40.29 -12.51 -1.10
C TYR A 749 -39.74 -11.51 -0.08
N GLN A 750 -39.94 -10.24 -0.32
CA GLN A 750 -39.47 -9.17 0.54
C GLN A 750 -40.51 -8.79 1.60
N PHE A 751 -40.07 -8.66 2.84
CA PHE A 751 -40.81 -8.15 3.97
C PHE A 751 -40.08 -6.95 4.55
N THR A 752 -40.75 -5.81 4.58
CA THR A 752 -40.21 -4.58 5.14
C THR A 752 -41.11 -4.10 6.27
N ASP A 753 -40.54 -3.84 7.44
CA ASP A 753 -41.23 -3.42 8.67
C ASP A 753 -42.40 -4.38 9.07
N ALA A 754 -42.29 -5.64 8.70
CA ALA A 754 -43.32 -6.65 9.00
C ALA A 754 -43.10 -7.27 10.39
N GLN A 755 -44.21 -7.66 11.06
CA GLN A 755 -44.16 -8.34 12.35
C GLN A 755 -43.73 -9.81 12.16
N ASP A 756 -43.04 -10.38 13.14
CA ASP A 756 -42.56 -11.77 13.06
C ASP A 756 -43.68 -12.78 12.84
N GLU A 757 -44.85 -12.55 13.44
CA GLU A 757 -46.03 -13.42 13.27
C GLU A 757 -46.51 -13.44 11.81
N GLU A 758 -46.50 -12.29 11.11
CA GLU A 758 -46.87 -12.22 9.67
C GLU A 758 -45.91 -13.04 8.83
N ILE A 759 -44.62 -12.94 9.14
CA ILE A 759 -43.54 -13.63 8.42
C ILE A 759 -43.64 -15.14 8.64
N GLU A 760 -43.86 -15.59 9.89
CA GLU A 760 -44.00 -16.99 10.24
C GLU A 760 -45.25 -17.61 9.60
N GLU A 761 -46.37 -16.90 9.62
CA GLU A 761 -47.60 -17.35 8.95
C GLU A 761 -47.37 -17.51 7.44
N PHE A 762 -46.67 -16.56 6.81
CA PHE A 762 -46.34 -16.67 5.40
C PHE A 762 -45.42 -17.83 5.09
N VAL A 763 -44.34 -18.03 5.88
CA VAL A 763 -43.40 -19.14 5.72
C VAL A 763 -44.11 -20.50 5.85
N ASN A 764 -44.98 -20.64 6.83
CA ASN A 764 -45.76 -21.87 7.03
C ASN A 764 -46.68 -22.16 5.83
N LYS A 765 -47.42 -21.15 5.35
CA LYS A 765 -48.26 -21.27 4.14
C LYS A 765 -47.44 -21.61 2.90
N LEU A 766 -46.24 -20.99 2.75
CA LEU A 766 -45.36 -21.25 1.61
C LEU A 766 -44.79 -22.67 1.64
N ASN A 767 -44.34 -23.16 2.81
CA ASN A 767 -43.85 -24.51 2.99
C ASN A 767 -44.94 -25.56 2.75
N GLU A 768 -46.19 -25.34 3.24
CA GLU A 768 -47.33 -26.20 2.94
C GLU A 768 -47.62 -26.23 1.43
N ALA A 769 -47.55 -25.08 0.76
CA ALA A 769 -47.74 -24.98 -0.68
C ALA A 769 -46.69 -25.78 -1.45
N ILE A 770 -45.41 -25.63 -1.08
CA ILE A 770 -44.30 -26.37 -1.68
C ILE A 770 -44.46 -27.87 -1.47
N THR A 771 -44.82 -28.30 -0.26
CA THR A 771 -45.04 -29.73 0.04
C THR A 771 -46.20 -30.34 -0.78
N LYS A 772 -47.29 -29.59 -0.97
CA LYS A 772 -48.47 -30.04 -1.74
C LYS A 772 -48.22 -30.17 -3.23
N ILE A 773 -47.19 -29.45 -3.79
CA ILE A 773 -46.84 -29.59 -5.21
C ILE A 773 -45.83 -30.69 -5.47
N ASP A 774 -45.36 -31.36 -4.41
CA ASP A 774 -44.47 -32.54 -4.48
C ASP A 774 -43.15 -32.29 -5.25
N TYR A 775 -42.57 -31.11 -5.05
CA TYR A 775 -41.27 -30.75 -5.68
C TYR A 775 -40.16 -30.81 -4.63
N PHE A 776 -39.54 -31.96 -4.47
CA PHE A 776 -38.60 -32.29 -3.40
C PHE A 776 -37.29 -31.50 -3.38
N GLU A 777 -36.95 -30.76 -4.44
CA GLU A 777 -35.74 -29.98 -4.53
C GLU A 777 -35.90 -28.54 -3.98
N LEU A 778 -37.15 -28.11 -3.66
CA LEU A 778 -37.40 -26.76 -3.14
C LEU A 778 -37.28 -26.73 -1.62
N SER A 779 -36.64 -25.70 -1.12
CA SER A 779 -36.56 -25.40 0.32
C SER A 779 -36.68 -23.88 0.54
N THR A 780 -37.05 -23.50 1.76
CA THR A 780 -37.13 -22.08 2.12
C THR A 780 -36.16 -21.71 3.20
N SER A 781 -35.70 -20.45 3.20
CA SER A 781 -34.96 -19.83 4.31
C SER A 781 -35.48 -18.42 4.62
N LYS A 782 -35.31 -18.00 5.88
CA LYS A 782 -35.55 -16.64 6.35
C LYS A 782 -34.18 -15.98 6.47
N ASP A 783 -33.88 -14.99 5.62
CA ASP A 783 -32.62 -14.33 5.58
C ASP A 783 -32.81 -12.83 5.88
N MET A 784 -32.16 -12.32 6.93
CA MET A 784 -32.15 -10.89 7.21
C MET A 784 -31.36 -10.15 6.17
N TYR A 785 -31.92 -9.10 5.57
CA TYR A 785 -31.24 -8.24 4.60
C TYR A 785 -30.67 -6.99 5.27
N ASN A 786 -31.48 -6.30 6.08
CA ASN A 786 -31.05 -5.18 6.94
C ASN A 786 -31.95 -5.12 8.17
N GLU A 787 -31.86 -4.09 8.99
CA GLU A 787 -32.63 -3.95 10.24
C GLU A 787 -34.14 -4.07 10.01
N ASN A 788 -34.66 -3.57 8.90
CA ASN A 788 -36.10 -3.46 8.63
C ASN A 788 -36.60 -4.43 7.55
N THR A 789 -35.70 -5.15 6.87
CA THR A 789 -36.08 -5.97 5.71
C THR A 789 -35.60 -7.41 5.87
N ILE A 790 -36.54 -8.33 5.72
CA ILE A 790 -36.30 -9.76 5.75
C ILE A 790 -36.69 -10.35 4.39
N PHE A 791 -35.89 -11.28 3.88
CA PHE A 791 -36.14 -12.04 2.68
C PHE A 791 -36.61 -13.44 3.06
N ILE A 792 -37.73 -13.88 2.50
CA ILE A 792 -38.09 -15.28 2.45
C ILE A 792 -37.68 -15.81 1.10
N VAL A 793 -36.76 -16.74 1.12
CA VAL A 793 -36.03 -17.22 -0.05
C VAL A 793 -36.49 -18.63 -0.38
N VAL A 794 -36.89 -18.86 -1.63
CA VAL A 794 -37.14 -20.20 -2.15
C VAL A 794 -35.92 -20.63 -2.96
N HIS A 795 -35.32 -21.75 -2.55
CA HIS A 795 -34.16 -22.36 -3.19
C HIS A 795 -34.56 -23.52 -4.10
N GLY A 796 -33.63 -23.98 -4.96
CA GLY A 796 -33.79 -25.17 -5.79
C GLY A 796 -34.32 -24.91 -7.20
N LEU A 797 -34.53 -23.64 -7.60
CA LEU A 797 -35.01 -23.27 -8.91
C LEU A 797 -33.86 -23.31 -9.94
N LYS A 798 -34.12 -23.83 -11.16
CA LYS A 798 -33.10 -24.15 -12.17
C LYS A 798 -32.94 -23.10 -13.29
N SER A 799 -33.85 -22.12 -13.36
CA SER A 799 -33.79 -21.03 -14.31
C SER A 799 -34.39 -19.75 -13.75
N ILE A 800 -33.99 -18.59 -14.36
CA ILE A 800 -34.57 -17.30 -13.98
C ILE A 800 -36.04 -17.18 -14.31
N GLN A 801 -36.48 -17.87 -15.40
CA GLN A 801 -37.87 -17.93 -15.78
C GLN A 801 -38.69 -18.71 -14.73
N ALA A 802 -38.13 -19.82 -14.21
CA ALA A 802 -38.79 -20.56 -13.13
C ALA A 802 -38.87 -19.75 -11.84
N ALA A 803 -37.80 -18.94 -11.56
CA ALA A 803 -37.79 -18.07 -10.37
C ALA A 803 -38.80 -16.92 -10.48
N ASN A 804 -38.89 -16.25 -11.61
CA ASN A 804 -39.84 -15.16 -11.82
C ASN A 804 -41.29 -15.66 -11.95
N GLY A 805 -41.50 -16.83 -12.58
CA GLY A 805 -42.80 -17.44 -12.75
C GLY A 805 -43.32 -18.26 -11.53
N PHE A 806 -42.54 -18.31 -10.44
CA PHE A 806 -42.85 -19.16 -9.30
C PHE A 806 -44.18 -18.85 -8.65
N GLY A 807 -44.54 -17.58 -8.50
CA GLY A 807 -45.86 -17.18 -7.97
C GLY A 807 -47.04 -17.58 -8.86
N GLU A 808 -46.88 -17.53 -10.20
CA GLU A 808 -47.91 -17.98 -11.15
C GLU A 808 -48.06 -19.51 -11.11
N PHE A 809 -46.91 -20.22 -11.04
CA PHE A 809 -46.91 -21.67 -10.87
C PHE A 809 -47.66 -22.10 -9.61
N LEU A 810 -47.50 -21.42 -8.47
CA LEU A 810 -48.27 -21.68 -7.25
C LEU A 810 -49.76 -21.42 -7.42
N LYS A 811 -50.13 -20.34 -8.15
CA LYS A 811 -51.55 -20.04 -8.46
C LYS A 811 -52.19 -21.11 -9.33
N GLU A 812 -51.51 -21.60 -10.38
CA GLU A 812 -51.97 -22.70 -11.22
C GLU A 812 -52.18 -23.98 -10.41
N LYS A 813 -51.35 -24.23 -9.40
CA LYS A 813 -51.51 -25.36 -8.46
C LYS A 813 -52.54 -25.09 -7.36
N LYS A 814 -53.35 -24.04 -7.47
CA LYS A 814 -54.39 -23.61 -6.51
C LYS A 814 -53.87 -23.34 -5.10
N GLN A 815 -52.62 -22.90 -5.00
CA GLN A 815 -51.99 -22.42 -3.76
C GLN A 815 -52.19 -20.92 -3.67
N ASN A 816 -52.81 -20.45 -2.57
CA ASN A 816 -53.19 -19.05 -2.43
C ASN A 816 -52.05 -18.20 -1.81
N ILE A 817 -50.96 -18.02 -2.56
CA ILE A 817 -49.82 -17.18 -2.22
C ILE A 817 -49.82 -15.96 -3.17
N ASN A 818 -50.22 -14.79 -2.65
CA ASN A 818 -50.46 -13.57 -3.45
C ASN A 818 -49.43 -12.46 -3.17
N ARG A 819 -48.24 -12.75 -2.64
CA ARG A 819 -47.20 -11.77 -2.39
C ARG A 819 -46.28 -11.64 -3.61
N GLU A 820 -45.88 -10.40 -3.92
CA GLU A 820 -44.92 -10.13 -4.98
C GLU A 820 -43.54 -10.71 -4.64
N HIS A 821 -42.85 -11.19 -5.65
CA HIS A 821 -41.51 -11.75 -5.54
C HIS A 821 -40.72 -11.44 -6.80
N PHE A 822 -39.38 -11.58 -6.72
CA PHE A 822 -38.53 -11.49 -7.86
C PHE A 822 -37.55 -12.67 -7.90
N GLY A 823 -37.11 -13.03 -9.12
CA GLY A 823 -36.10 -14.06 -9.36
C GLY A 823 -34.70 -13.49 -9.34
N ILE A 824 -33.75 -14.26 -8.81
CA ILE A 824 -32.37 -13.90 -8.77
C ILE A 824 -31.46 -15.13 -8.89
N SER A 825 -30.31 -15.02 -9.58
CA SER A 825 -29.31 -16.07 -9.54
C SER A 825 -28.64 -16.16 -8.17
N SER A 826 -28.18 -17.35 -7.77
CA SER A 826 -27.51 -17.53 -6.47
C SER A 826 -26.28 -16.65 -6.30
N GLN A 827 -25.56 -16.39 -7.39
CA GLN A 827 -24.38 -15.52 -7.39
C GLN A 827 -24.75 -14.04 -7.19
N ASN A 828 -25.76 -13.55 -7.92
CA ASN A 828 -26.23 -12.18 -7.75
C ASN A 828 -26.90 -11.98 -6.37
N TYR A 829 -27.55 -13.02 -5.83
CA TYR A 829 -28.08 -12.96 -4.48
C TYR A 829 -26.99 -12.78 -3.43
N GLN A 830 -25.84 -13.44 -3.59
CA GLN A 830 -24.68 -13.21 -2.72
C GLN A 830 -24.16 -11.77 -2.82
N ILE A 831 -24.07 -11.23 -4.03
CA ILE A 831 -23.65 -9.84 -4.26
C ILE A 831 -24.63 -8.86 -3.58
N VAL A 832 -25.94 -9.09 -3.75
CA VAL A 832 -26.98 -8.26 -3.09
C VAL A 832 -26.88 -8.33 -1.58
N GLN A 833 -26.65 -9.51 -1.00
CA GLN A 833 -26.50 -9.67 0.44
C GLN A 833 -25.21 -9.04 0.99
N ILE A 834 -24.11 -9.14 0.25
CA ILE A 834 -22.80 -8.59 0.64
C ILE A 834 -22.79 -7.06 0.55
N HIS A 835 -23.27 -6.50 -0.56
CA HIS A 835 -23.16 -5.07 -0.85
C HIS A 835 -24.41 -4.26 -0.52
N LYS A 836 -25.50 -4.91 -0.09
CA LYS A 836 -26.81 -4.26 0.22
C LYS A 836 -27.33 -3.39 -0.93
N ASN A 837 -27.10 -3.81 -2.16
CA ASN A 837 -27.38 -3.06 -3.39
C ASN A 837 -28.60 -3.59 -4.16
N LEU A 838 -29.64 -4.04 -3.44
CA LEU A 838 -30.90 -4.58 -4.02
C LEU A 838 -31.53 -3.66 -5.06
N GLU A 839 -31.58 -2.35 -4.76
CA GLU A 839 -32.17 -1.38 -5.71
C GLU A 839 -31.44 -1.34 -7.05
N SER A 840 -30.11 -1.46 -7.01
CA SER A 840 -29.28 -1.52 -8.22
C SER A 840 -29.55 -2.79 -9.02
N TYR A 841 -29.75 -3.91 -8.33
CA TYR A 841 -30.15 -5.17 -8.98
C TYR A 841 -31.52 -5.06 -9.64
N LEU A 842 -32.54 -4.57 -8.93
CA LEU A 842 -33.91 -4.43 -9.47
C LEU A 842 -33.99 -3.45 -10.65
N LYS A 843 -33.12 -2.44 -10.71
CA LYS A 843 -33.00 -1.54 -11.86
C LYS A 843 -32.28 -2.19 -13.06
N SER A 844 -31.56 -3.26 -12.86
CA SER A 844 -30.84 -4.00 -13.91
C SER A 844 -31.68 -5.13 -14.55
N LEU A 845 -32.84 -5.47 -13.95
CA LEU A 845 -33.83 -6.41 -14.49
C LEU A 845 -34.69 -5.74 -15.58
#